data_8491e25b9a9424a2e468e235d03e282e
#
_entry.id   8491e25b9a9424a2e468e235d03e282e
#
_cell.length_a   1.000
_cell.length_b   1.000
_cell.length_c   1.000
_cell.angle_alpha   90.00
_cell.angle_beta   90.00
_cell.angle_gamma   90.00
#
_symmetry.space_group_name_H-M   'P 1'
#
loop_
_entity.id
_entity.type
_entity.pdbx_description
1 polymer ?
#
loop_
_entity_poly.entity_id
_entity_poly.type
_entity_poly.pdbx_seq_one_letter_code
_entity_poly.pdbx_strand_id
1 'polypeptide(L)'
;MEISGTSNRILEVNLTQRDVKEIQVHEKDRKMYLGAKGLGLKLLYDRLAPGIDPLGEDNYLAFMMGVFMGTGAPCSGRFAAVTKSPLTGIMLSSSCGGPFGMALKTAGFDGLLVTGRSENPVSLMIDDQGVNFEDASGIWGMDAEKAQETLQNDKTCGILIIGPAGENRVPIANIRSGDRFLGRGGMGAVMGSKNLKAIVAKGGAFTIVPKNPERFDKVKKKATAYMNRNSPTVEYRKFGTSSNVDWCNSGGIIPVNNFRGGSHEAAQKVSGKAMQKRYQTRHHTCKPCTILCGHKGTLADGSVHSVPEYETVGLLGPNLGIYDPDQIVEWNDLCGRMGMDTISTGAVLGWVMEAGEKGLLNTSLSFGSPEGVTEAISHMANGTGFGQEMARGTRWLSEKYGGREFAVQVKGLEMAAYDPRGSWGQGLSYAVANRGACHLSAYPTGLEVLFGLLNPYTTRAKPRFVYFFENLYAAINSLQTCQFTSYAYVLEPPIVKYTPKFMLGLTMQYLPAVAIMLMDVSIFSKLFSAVTGIRMNQWEMLKAGSRVHTLERLMNTREGIRRKDDTLPERFLKEGRSCDDAHHTVPLYEMLDDYYKLRGYDHQGIPSAGTLRKLGIEIKDPGVSFKGNEDFRFMVPRGKCVKRLYISVMLWFVGRAMQAAAKVDKGVKKEFEAIPKGFRFSLGVSPGGPAMVMEKTAAGRVKYVGSKPKGKPMDLQIKIKHLEGAILLFTFQESTAIAVARDRLVVEGDVPRACTVVRILDMVEVLLLPKIIAGLAVKRYPTWSPLRKHLGRCMVYVRAILGF
;
A
#
# COMPACT_ATOMS: atom_id res chain seq x y z
N MET A 1 31.60 -18.77 9.81
CA MET A 1 31.05 -17.96 10.95
C MET A 1 29.55 -17.94 10.82
N GLU A 2 28.79 -18.02 11.91
CA GLU A 2 27.34 -18.18 11.89
C GLU A 2 26.68 -16.89 12.37
N ILE A 3 25.77 -16.31 11.54
CA ILE A 3 24.98 -15.12 11.89
C ILE A 3 23.58 -15.56 12.25
N SER A 4 23.19 -15.45 13.52
CA SER A 4 21.85 -15.78 13.98
C SER A 4 20.87 -14.65 13.69
N GLY A 5 19.96 -14.89 12.74
CA GLY A 5 18.96 -13.93 12.29
C GLY A 5 19.49 -12.94 11.25
N THR A 6 19.97 -11.79 11.67
CA THR A 6 20.56 -10.72 10.82
C THR A 6 21.88 -10.23 11.41
N SER A 7 22.79 -9.74 10.56
CA SER A 7 24.07 -9.17 11.02
C SER A 7 23.88 -7.84 11.77
N ASN A 8 22.82 -7.11 11.42
CA ASN A 8 22.54 -5.74 11.90
C ASN A 8 23.67 -4.74 11.60
N ARG A 9 24.58 -5.05 10.66
CA ARG A 9 25.71 -4.22 10.25
C ARG A 9 25.44 -3.62 8.88
N ILE A 10 25.63 -2.32 8.73
CA ILE A 10 25.47 -1.57 7.47
C ILE A 10 26.76 -0.78 7.23
N LEU A 11 27.28 -0.85 6.02
CA LEU A 11 28.41 -0.01 5.60
C LEU A 11 27.92 1.35 5.15
N GLU A 12 28.58 2.42 5.53
CA GLU A 12 28.41 3.77 4.99
C GLU A 12 29.73 4.22 4.36
N VAL A 13 29.70 4.47 3.05
CA VAL A 13 30.88 4.81 2.24
C VAL A 13 30.73 6.24 1.72
N ASN A 14 31.70 7.09 1.99
CA ASN A 14 31.83 8.42 1.41
C ASN A 14 32.91 8.39 0.31
N LEU A 15 32.51 8.55 -0.95
CA LEU A 15 33.42 8.46 -2.10
C LEU A 15 34.37 9.65 -2.20
N THR A 16 33.98 10.85 -1.77
CA THR A 16 34.80 12.07 -1.79
C THR A 16 35.97 11.95 -0.80
N GLN A 17 35.66 11.46 0.41
CA GLN A 17 36.63 11.33 1.49
C GLN A 17 37.36 9.98 1.49
N ARG A 18 36.85 9.01 0.71
CA ARG A 18 37.26 7.60 0.73
C ARG A 18 37.20 7.00 2.15
N ASP A 19 36.17 7.40 2.92
CA ASP A 19 35.91 6.98 4.31
C ASP A 19 34.84 5.90 4.34
N VAL A 20 35.04 4.92 5.23
CA VAL A 20 34.11 3.79 5.43
C VAL A 20 33.76 3.70 6.92
N LYS A 21 32.46 3.75 7.21
CA LYS A 21 31.92 3.61 8.57
C LYS A 21 30.97 2.43 8.65
N GLU A 22 30.86 1.86 9.83
CA GLU A 22 29.89 0.82 10.13
C GLU A 22 28.77 1.38 11.02
N ILE A 23 27.53 1.13 10.61
CA ILE A 23 26.32 1.49 11.33
C ILE A 23 25.69 0.23 11.92
N GLN A 24 25.42 0.24 13.23
CA GLN A 24 24.68 -0.83 13.90
C GLN A 24 23.17 -0.55 13.84
N VAL A 25 22.39 -1.56 13.46
CA VAL A 25 20.92 -1.51 13.45
C VAL A 25 20.38 -1.95 14.80
N HIS A 26 19.69 -1.05 15.51
CA HIS A 26 19.07 -1.38 16.80
C HIS A 26 17.79 -2.22 16.62
N GLU A 27 17.50 -3.09 17.59
CA GLU A 27 16.28 -3.92 17.59
C GLU A 27 15.00 -3.09 17.47
N LYS A 28 14.96 -1.92 18.10
CA LYS A 28 13.84 -0.96 18.00
C LYS A 28 13.56 -0.58 16.55
N ASP A 29 14.61 -0.22 15.79
CA ASP A 29 14.46 0.18 14.38
C ASP A 29 14.09 -1.03 13.50
N ARG A 30 14.66 -2.19 13.80
CA ARG A 30 14.29 -3.46 13.15
C ARG A 30 12.80 -3.79 13.36
N LYS A 31 12.28 -3.62 14.57
CA LYS A 31 10.86 -3.81 14.88
C LYS A 31 9.96 -2.77 14.21
N MET A 32 10.41 -1.52 14.16
CA MET A 32 9.61 -0.41 13.59
C MET A 32 9.60 -0.41 12.07
N TYR A 33 10.73 -0.68 11.42
CA TYR A 33 10.94 -0.52 9.98
C TYR A 33 11.22 -1.84 9.24
N LEU A 34 11.27 -2.97 9.93
CA LEU A 34 11.48 -4.33 9.47
C LEU A 34 12.88 -4.57 8.89
N GLY A 35 13.23 -3.94 7.79
CA GLY A 35 14.49 -4.10 7.07
C GLY A 35 14.48 -3.31 5.76
N ALA A 36 15.32 -3.66 4.85
CA ALA A 36 15.45 -3.21 3.46
C ALA A 36 14.81 -1.83 3.17
N LYS A 37 13.69 -1.75 2.43
CA LYS A 37 13.03 -0.47 2.09
C LYS A 37 12.76 0.39 3.33
N GLY A 38 12.24 -0.20 4.40
CA GLY A 38 11.87 0.55 5.61
C GLY A 38 13.06 1.14 6.33
N LEU A 39 14.12 0.35 6.55
CA LEU A 39 15.37 0.84 7.15
C LEU A 39 16.09 1.83 6.23
N GLY A 40 16.15 1.56 4.92
CA GLY A 40 16.72 2.48 3.96
C GLY A 40 16.07 3.86 4.00
N LEU A 41 14.73 3.93 3.98
CA LEU A 41 13.99 5.19 4.12
C LEU A 41 14.26 5.87 5.47
N LYS A 42 14.32 5.11 6.59
CA LYS A 42 14.64 5.68 7.91
C LYS A 42 16.02 6.29 7.96
N LEU A 43 17.03 5.57 7.41
CA LEU A 43 18.41 6.06 7.36
C LEU A 43 18.55 7.31 6.48
N LEU A 44 17.86 7.34 5.34
CA LEU A 44 17.84 8.51 4.46
C LEU A 44 17.06 9.68 5.07
N TYR A 45 15.95 9.42 5.76
CA TYR A 45 15.22 10.46 6.49
C TYR A 45 16.08 11.17 7.54
N ASP A 46 17.00 10.40 8.14
CA ASP A 46 17.93 10.93 9.16
C ASP A 46 19.07 11.76 8.56
N ARG A 47 19.39 11.59 7.28
CA ARG A 47 20.57 12.15 6.61
C ARG A 47 20.25 13.20 5.54
N LEU A 48 19.16 13.00 4.78
CA LEU A 48 18.84 13.87 3.65
C LEU A 48 18.13 15.14 4.11
N ALA A 49 18.72 16.28 3.78
CA ALA A 49 18.03 17.57 3.84
C ALA A 49 16.98 17.67 2.71
N PRO A 50 15.86 18.39 2.91
CA PRO A 50 14.93 18.72 1.84
C PRO A 50 15.62 19.56 0.73
N GLY A 51 15.18 19.38 -0.52
CA GLY A 51 15.63 20.20 -1.64
C GLY A 51 17.03 19.89 -2.20
N ILE A 52 17.72 18.84 -1.71
CA ILE A 52 19.02 18.44 -2.28
C ILE A 52 18.89 18.09 -3.77
N ASP A 53 19.95 18.33 -4.54
CA ASP A 53 20.06 17.85 -5.92
C ASP A 53 20.14 16.32 -5.94
N PRO A 54 19.24 15.61 -6.66
CA PRO A 54 19.29 14.16 -6.78
C PRO A 54 20.60 13.62 -7.39
N LEU A 55 21.28 14.40 -8.21
CA LEU A 55 22.58 14.06 -8.82
C LEU A 55 23.77 14.69 -8.07
N GLY A 56 23.51 15.40 -6.99
CA GLY A 56 24.52 16.00 -6.11
C GLY A 56 25.25 14.97 -5.23
N GLU A 57 26.35 15.42 -4.63
CA GLU A 57 27.17 14.60 -3.74
C GLU A 57 26.42 14.22 -2.47
N ASP A 58 25.54 15.11 -1.95
CA ASP A 58 24.77 14.92 -0.72
C ASP A 58 23.65 13.87 -0.84
N ASN A 59 23.29 13.48 -2.07
CA ASN A 59 22.31 12.39 -2.22
C ASN A 59 22.94 11.05 -1.83
N TYR A 60 22.18 10.25 -1.12
CA TYR A 60 22.55 8.89 -0.73
C TYR A 60 21.94 7.87 -1.67
N LEU A 61 22.70 6.82 -1.97
CA LEU A 61 22.23 5.60 -2.60
C LEU A 61 22.37 4.44 -1.61
N ALA A 62 21.26 3.96 -1.09
CA ALA A 62 21.21 2.92 -0.06
C ALA A 62 20.80 1.57 -0.67
N PHE A 63 21.67 0.56 -0.60
CA PHE A 63 21.40 -0.83 -0.97
C PHE A 63 21.14 -1.65 0.30
N MET A 64 19.94 -2.20 0.47
CA MET A 64 19.49 -2.78 1.72
C MET A 64 18.99 -4.20 1.54
N MET A 65 19.56 -5.13 2.29
CA MET A 65 19.24 -6.56 2.22
C MET A 65 17.98 -6.90 3.02
N GLY A 66 17.27 -7.91 2.54
CA GLY A 66 16.10 -8.44 3.26
C GLY A 66 16.47 -9.29 4.45
N VAL A 67 15.64 -9.27 5.50
CA VAL A 67 15.85 -10.10 6.70
C VAL A 67 15.78 -11.61 6.43
N PHE A 68 15.11 -12.03 5.36
CA PHE A 68 14.97 -13.44 4.99
C PHE A 68 16.09 -13.95 4.09
N MET A 69 16.92 -13.05 3.55
CA MET A 69 18.00 -13.42 2.64
C MET A 69 19.04 -14.29 3.36
N GLY A 70 19.47 -15.35 2.71
CA GLY A 70 20.42 -16.31 3.26
C GLY A 70 19.80 -17.39 4.16
N THR A 71 18.55 -17.24 4.65
CA THR A 71 17.90 -18.19 5.55
C THR A 71 17.25 -19.39 4.81
N GLY A 72 17.14 -19.31 3.48
CA GLY A 72 16.39 -20.28 2.68
C GLY A 72 14.86 -20.09 2.73
N ALA A 73 14.36 -18.94 3.21
CA ALA A 73 12.95 -18.60 3.10
C ALA A 73 12.52 -18.51 1.62
N PRO A 74 11.27 -18.87 1.28
CA PRO A 74 10.81 -18.85 -0.10
C PRO A 74 10.85 -17.43 -0.69
N CYS A 75 11.37 -17.32 -1.92
CA CYS A 75 11.39 -16.05 -2.69
C CYS A 75 12.09 -14.88 -1.99
N SER A 76 13.13 -15.14 -1.20
CA SER A 76 13.87 -14.18 -0.39
C SER A 76 15.18 -13.67 -1.01
N GLY A 77 15.45 -14.00 -2.28
CA GLY A 77 16.66 -13.58 -2.99
C GLY A 77 16.60 -12.16 -3.55
N ARG A 78 15.96 -11.21 -2.86
CA ARG A 78 15.80 -9.83 -3.30
C ARG A 78 16.39 -8.86 -2.29
N PHE A 79 16.82 -7.69 -2.79
CA PHE A 79 17.25 -6.53 -1.99
C PHE A 79 16.59 -5.25 -2.51
N ALA A 80 16.58 -4.19 -1.72
CA ALA A 80 16.06 -2.89 -2.10
C ALA A 80 17.18 -1.89 -2.28
N ALA A 81 16.99 -0.93 -3.21
CA ALA A 81 17.73 0.33 -3.21
C ALA A 81 16.78 1.49 -2.92
N VAL A 82 17.29 2.51 -2.21
CA VAL A 82 16.53 3.72 -1.83
C VAL A 82 17.41 4.94 -2.09
N THR A 83 16.82 5.98 -2.72
CA THR A 83 17.51 7.26 -3.03
C THR A 83 16.50 8.36 -3.33
N LYS A 84 16.93 9.61 -3.54
CA LYS A 84 16.12 10.64 -4.18
C LYS A 84 16.28 10.51 -5.70
N SER A 85 15.17 10.48 -6.43
CA SER A 85 15.12 10.23 -7.88
C SER A 85 15.47 11.46 -8.70
N PRO A 86 16.35 11.38 -9.70
CA PRO A 86 16.58 12.47 -10.65
C PRO A 86 15.45 12.65 -11.67
N LEU A 87 14.64 11.62 -11.91
CA LEU A 87 13.48 11.69 -12.81
C LEU A 87 12.31 12.42 -12.16
N THR A 88 12.03 12.13 -10.88
CA THR A 88 10.83 12.61 -10.22
C THR A 88 11.08 13.73 -9.21
N GLY A 89 12.30 13.86 -8.70
CA GLY A 89 12.67 14.81 -7.64
C GLY A 89 12.23 14.37 -6.23
N ILE A 90 11.67 13.17 -6.07
CA ILE A 90 11.14 12.65 -4.81
C ILE A 90 11.76 11.31 -4.42
N MET A 91 11.37 10.77 -3.27
CA MET A 91 11.91 9.50 -2.79
C MET A 91 11.58 8.34 -3.72
N LEU A 92 12.57 7.52 -3.97
CA LEU A 92 12.52 6.36 -4.84
C LEU A 92 12.95 5.13 -4.07
N SER A 93 12.18 4.04 -4.19
CA SER A 93 12.62 2.71 -3.80
C SER A 93 12.43 1.73 -4.96
N SER A 94 13.42 0.88 -5.21
CA SER A 94 13.36 -0.20 -6.20
C SER A 94 13.81 -1.50 -5.56
N SER A 95 13.27 -2.64 -6.01
CA SER A 95 13.65 -3.96 -5.52
C SER A 95 14.18 -4.81 -6.67
N CYS A 96 15.30 -5.48 -6.43
CA CYS A 96 16.00 -6.30 -7.40
C CYS A 96 16.26 -7.70 -6.85
N GLY A 97 16.30 -8.69 -7.74
CA GLY A 97 16.93 -9.99 -7.52
C GLY A 97 18.41 -9.91 -7.93
N GLY A 98 19.00 -11.06 -8.25
CA GLY A 98 20.38 -11.16 -8.69
C GLY A 98 21.36 -11.50 -7.57
N PRO A 99 22.66 -11.71 -7.91
CA PRO A 99 23.62 -12.28 -6.96
C PRO A 99 24.12 -11.29 -5.90
N PHE A 100 24.11 -9.99 -6.16
CA PHE A 100 24.71 -8.97 -5.30
C PHE A 100 24.20 -9.05 -3.84
N GLY A 101 22.88 -9.12 -3.65
CA GLY A 101 22.32 -9.10 -2.30
C GLY A 101 22.81 -10.27 -1.45
N MET A 102 22.87 -11.46 -2.02
CA MET A 102 23.36 -12.65 -1.32
C MET A 102 24.86 -12.54 -1.00
N ALA A 103 25.65 -12.06 -1.95
CA ALA A 103 27.08 -11.87 -1.76
C ALA A 103 27.35 -10.88 -0.61
N LEU A 104 26.73 -9.71 -0.61
CA LEU A 104 26.87 -8.73 0.48
C LEU A 104 26.39 -9.29 1.83
N LYS A 105 25.28 -10.03 1.83
CA LYS A 105 24.73 -10.63 3.05
C LYS A 105 25.68 -11.67 3.65
N THR A 106 26.29 -12.52 2.82
CA THR A 106 27.26 -13.54 3.26
C THR A 106 28.66 -12.97 3.52
N ALA A 107 28.95 -11.74 3.08
CA ALA A 107 30.08 -10.95 3.55
C ALA A 107 29.87 -10.35 4.95
N GLY A 108 28.66 -10.49 5.51
CA GLY A 108 28.34 -10.07 6.87
C GLY A 108 27.62 -8.72 7.01
N PHE A 109 27.08 -8.17 5.90
CA PHE A 109 26.43 -6.85 5.92
C PHE A 109 24.95 -6.92 5.52
N ASP A 110 24.11 -6.19 6.25
CA ASP A 110 22.67 -6.04 5.97
C ASP A 110 22.37 -4.87 4.99
N GLY A 111 23.38 -4.06 4.67
CA GLY A 111 23.22 -2.94 3.73
C GLY A 111 24.51 -2.16 3.48
N LEU A 112 24.39 -1.27 2.48
CA LEU A 112 25.43 -0.36 2.06
C LEU A 112 24.79 0.99 1.73
N LEU A 113 25.30 2.07 2.32
CA LEU A 113 25.00 3.45 1.95
C LEU A 113 26.19 4.06 1.23
N VAL A 114 25.94 4.74 0.12
CA VAL A 114 26.99 5.43 -0.65
C VAL A 114 26.61 6.90 -0.80
N THR A 115 27.53 7.80 -0.47
CA THR A 115 27.42 9.25 -0.62
C THR A 115 28.73 9.83 -1.16
N GLY A 116 28.78 11.13 -1.40
CA GLY A 116 29.95 11.77 -2.01
C GLY A 116 30.06 11.49 -3.50
N ARG A 117 31.20 11.92 -4.09
CA ARG A 117 31.58 11.70 -5.51
C ARG A 117 33.06 11.40 -5.59
N SER A 118 33.42 10.37 -6.32
CA SER A 118 34.82 10.13 -6.66
C SER A 118 35.30 11.13 -7.74
N GLU A 119 36.59 11.52 -7.69
CA GLU A 119 37.19 12.38 -8.70
C GLU A 119 37.25 11.69 -10.07
N ASN A 120 37.65 10.42 -10.06
CA ASN A 120 37.75 9.54 -11.23
C ASN A 120 36.77 8.39 -11.14
N PRO A 121 36.50 7.69 -12.27
CA PRO A 121 35.68 6.47 -12.25
C PRO A 121 36.20 5.44 -11.25
N VAL A 122 35.34 4.95 -10.38
CA VAL A 122 35.70 4.02 -9.30
C VAL A 122 34.73 2.81 -9.25
N SER A 123 35.26 1.67 -8.82
CA SER A 123 34.49 0.51 -8.37
C SER A 123 34.75 0.26 -6.89
N LEU A 124 33.72 -0.16 -6.16
CA LEU A 124 33.86 -0.62 -4.78
C LEU A 124 33.96 -2.14 -4.75
N MET A 125 35.01 -2.67 -4.10
CA MET A 125 35.16 -4.10 -3.83
C MET A 125 34.88 -4.33 -2.35
N ILE A 126 33.88 -5.17 -2.04
CA ILE A 126 33.43 -5.41 -0.67
C ILE A 126 33.56 -6.90 -0.35
N ASP A 127 34.19 -7.22 0.75
CA ASP A 127 34.28 -8.57 1.32
C ASP A 127 34.04 -8.53 2.85
N ASP A 128 34.37 -9.62 3.55
CA ASP A 128 34.25 -9.72 5.01
C ASP A 128 35.31 -8.91 5.77
N GLN A 129 36.35 -8.40 5.09
CA GLN A 129 37.39 -7.53 5.63
C GLN A 129 37.05 -6.05 5.52
N GLY A 130 36.17 -5.67 4.58
CA GLY A 130 35.73 -4.28 4.40
C GLY A 130 35.53 -3.86 2.96
N VAL A 131 35.92 -2.62 2.64
CA VAL A 131 35.70 -1.97 1.36
C VAL A 131 37.02 -1.47 0.78
N ASN A 132 37.35 -1.87 -0.44
CA ASN A 132 38.44 -1.34 -1.25
C ASN A 132 37.94 -0.53 -2.43
N PHE A 133 38.68 0.50 -2.82
CA PHE A 133 38.35 1.39 -3.93
C PHE A 133 39.26 1.06 -5.09
N GLU A 134 38.75 0.63 -6.23
CA GLU A 134 39.52 0.27 -7.43
C GLU A 134 39.22 1.23 -8.59
N ASP A 135 40.21 1.50 -9.41
CA ASP A 135 40.04 2.30 -10.64
C ASP A 135 39.12 1.56 -11.62
N ALA A 136 38.13 2.28 -12.14
CA ALA A 136 37.17 1.78 -13.10
C ALA A 136 37.28 2.42 -14.49
N SER A 137 38.34 3.19 -14.75
CA SER A 137 38.54 3.92 -16.02
C SER A 137 38.57 2.97 -17.21
N GLY A 138 39.11 1.75 -17.03
CA GLY A 138 39.21 0.73 -18.09
C GLY A 138 37.88 0.11 -18.50
N ILE A 139 36.85 0.22 -17.67
CA ILE A 139 35.51 -0.31 -17.95
C ILE A 139 34.42 0.78 -18.09
N TRP A 140 34.79 2.04 -17.93
CA TRP A 140 33.94 3.20 -18.20
C TRP A 140 33.67 3.30 -19.70
N GLY A 141 32.41 3.55 -20.12
CA GLY A 141 31.95 3.53 -21.51
C GLY A 141 31.53 2.14 -22.01
N MET A 142 31.90 1.06 -21.32
CA MET A 142 31.42 -0.29 -21.67
C MET A 142 29.94 -0.45 -21.35
N ASP A 143 29.22 -1.24 -22.20
CA ASP A 143 27.87 -1.67 -21.84
C ASP A 143 27.87 -2.50 -20.56
N ALA A 144 26.70 -2.54 -19.88
CA ALA A 144 26.60 -3.14 -18.53
C ALA A 144 26.87 -4.66 -18.52
N GLU A 145 26.65 -5.36 -19.63
CA GLU A 145 26.87 -6.80 -19.73
C GLU A 145 28.36 -7.12 -19.86
N LYS A 146 29.04 -6.50 -20.82
CA LYS A 146 30.48 -6.66 -21.01
C LYS A 146 31.28 -6.24 -19.80
N ALA A 147 30.91 -5.09 -19.20
CA ALA A 147 31.58 -4.63 -17.99
C ALA A 147 31.36 -5.56 -16.80
N GLN A 148 30.15 -6.15 -16.66
CA GLN A 148 29.87 -7.16 -15.64
C GLN A 148 30.70 -8.43 -15.86
N GLU A 149 30.79 -8.92 -17.08
CA GLU A 149 31.65 -10.08 -17.46
C GLU A 149 33.12 -9.86 -17.13
N THR A 150 33.64 -8.67 -17.42
CA THR A 150 35.04 -8.29 -17.10
C THR A 150 35.32 -8.34 -15.59
N LEU A 151 34.33 -7.95 -14.74
CA LEU A 151 34.47 -7.95 -13.29
C LEU A 151 34.13 -9.30 -12.62
N GLN A 152 33.56 -10.25 -13.38
CA GLN A 152 33.08 -11.53 -12.82
C GLN A 152 34.23 -12.54 -12.68
N ASN A 153 35.09 -12.34 -11.67
CA ASN A 153 36.24 -13.20 -11.44
C ASN A 153 35.91 -14.51 -10.68
N ASP A 154 34.78 -14.57 -9.97
CA ASP A 154 34.36 -15.71 -9.16
C ASP A 154 32.82 -15.85 -9.16
N LYS A 155 32.30 -17.07 -9.09
CA LYS A 155 30.88 -17.38 -8.97
C LYS A 155 30.25 -16.90 -7.64
N THR A 156 31.04 -16.64 -6.62
CA THR A 156 30.60 -16.10 -5.33
C THR A 156 30.43 -14.57 -5.36
N CYS A 157 30.96 -13.89 -6.35
CA CYS A 157 30.82 -12.46 -6.52
C CYS A 157 29.42 -12.08 -7.00
N GLY A 158 28.87 -11.04 -6.40
CA GLY A 158 27.66 -10.35 -6.85
C GLY A 158 28.00 -8.91 -7.24
N ILE A 159 27.54 -8.50 -8.41
CA ILE A 159 27.90 -7.21 -9.01
C ILE A 159 26.66 -6.33 -9.17
N LEU A 160 26.79 -5.06 -8.81
CA LEU A 160 25.94 -3.95 -9.26
C LEU A 160 26.72 -3.10 -10.25
N ILE A 161 26.12 -2.82 -11.40
CA ILE A 161 26.84 -2.08 -12.45
C ILE A 161 25.88 -1.19 -13.24
N ILE A 162 26.38 -0.05 -13.69
CA ILE A 162 25.69 0.85 -14.63
C ILE A 162 26.21 0.68 -16.05
N GLY A 163 25.32 0.87 -17.01
CA GLY A 163 25.66 1.00 -18.44
C GLY A 163 25.87 2.45 -18.84
N PRO A 164 26.03 2.70 -20.16
CA PRO A 164 26.21 4.04 -20.71
C PRO A 164 25.18 5.06 -20.28
N ALA A 165 23.91 4.66 -20.16
CA ALA A 165 22.84 5.54 -19.68
C ALA A 165 23.10 6.06 -18.26
N GLY A 166 23.64 5.23 -17.36
CA GLY A 166 24.01 5.65 -16.01
C GLY A 166 25.16 6.64 -16.02
N GLU A 167 26.21 6.35 -16.79
CA GLU A 167 27.39 7.20 -16.96
C GLU A 167 27.04 8.59 -17.55
N ASN A 168 26.11 8.62 -18.51
CA ASN A 168 25.55 9.84 -19.11
C ASN A 168 24.49 10.53 -18.24
N ARG A 169 24.23 10.00 -17.03
CA ARG A 169 23.27 10.54 -16.05
C ARG A 169 21.84 10.64 -16.59
N VAL A 170 21.44 9.72 -17.45
CA VAL A 170 20.12 9.64 -18.02
C VAL A 170 19.09 9.38 -16.90
N PRO A 171 18.06 10.23 -16.71
CA PRO A 171 17.13 10.12 -15.57
C PRO A 171 16.32 8.83 -15.50
N ILE A 172 16.29 8.03 -16.57
CA ILE A 172 15.66 6.71 -16.61
C ILE A 172 16.67 5.55 -16.53
N ALA A 173 17.92 5.83 -16.16
CA ALA A 173 18.96 4.81 -16.08
C ALA A 173 18.74 3.86 -14.90
N ASN A 174 18.98 2.56 -15.15
CA ASN A 174 18.90 1.48 -14.17
C ASN A 174 20.27 1.04 -13.63
N ILE A 175 20.28 0.12 -12.65
CA ILE A 175 21.45 -0.60 -12.17
C ILE A 175 21.23 -2.10 -12.40
N ARG A 176 22.18 -2.79 -13.05
CA ARG A 176 22.14 -4.23 -13.32
C ARG A 176 22.76 -5.04 -12.18
N SER A 177 22.16 -6.21 -11.86
CA SER A 177 22.71 -7.23 -10.96
C SER A 177 22.47 -8.63 -11.55
N GLY A 178 23.48 -9.20 -12.21
CA GLY A 178 23.28 -10.37 -13.08
C GLY A 178 22.32 -10.01 -14.23
N ASP A 179 21.23 -10.79 -14.37
CA ASP A 179 20.15 -10.52 -15.33
C ASP A 179 18.93 -9.86 -14.64
N ARG A 180 19.16 -9.10 -13.57
CA ARG A 180 18.11 -8.39 -12.83
C ARG A 180 18.47 -6.92 -12.67
N PHE A 181 17.46 -6.08 -12.50
CA PHE A 181 17.64 -4.64 -12.53
C PHE A 181 16.94 -3.95 -11.36
N LEU A 182 17.59 -2.93 -10.79
CA LEU A 182 16.95 -1.85 -10.06
C LEU A 182 16.45 -0.85 -11.13
N GLY A 183 15.26 -1.13 -11.69
CA GLY A 183 14.87 -0.67 -13.01
C GLY A 183 14.52 0.81 -13.07
N ARG A 184 13.66 1.29 -12.18
CA ARG A 184 12.92 2.53 -12.43
C ARG A 184 13.44 3.73 -11.63
N GLY A 185 13.22 4.95 -12.19
CA GLY A 185 13.39 6.22 -11.51
C GLY A 185 14.81 6.77 -11.45
N GLY A 186 15.77 6.21 -12.19
CA GLY A 186 17.08 6.83 -12.43
C GLY A 186 18.16 6.52 -11.38
N MET A 187 18.09 5.41 -10.67
CA MET A 187 19.15 5.02 -9.71
C MET A 187 20.51 4.88 -10.38
N GLY A 188 20.55 4.43 -11.65
CA GLY A 188 21.79 4.35 -12.43
C GLY A 188 22.41 5.73 -12.65
N ALA A 189 21.61 6.75 -12.92
CA ALA A 189 22.09 8.12 -13.04
C ALA A 189 22.66 8.67 -11.72
N VAL A 190 22.06 8.32 -10.57
CA VAL A 190 22.61 8.67 -9.24
C VAL A 190 23.97 8.00 -9.02
N MET A 191 24.11 6.73 -9.40
CA MET A 191 25.37 6.01 -9.30
C MET A 191 26.43 6.62 -10.25
N GLY A 192 26.05 6.94 -11.50
CA GLY A 192 26.92 7.58 -12.48
C GLY A 192 27.34 8.99 -12.08
N SER A 193 26.44 9.78 -11.45
CA SER A 193 26.78 11.13 -10.96
C SER A 193 27.85 11.13 -9.86
N LYS A 194 28.09 9.98 -9.24
CA LYS A 194 29.12 9.76 -8.22
C LYS A 194 30.43 9.21 -8.80
N ASN A 195 30.53 9.10 -10.13
CA ASN A 195 31.59 8.41 -10.84
C ASN A 195 31.78 6.94 -10.37
N LEU A 196 30.71 6.30 -9.88
CA LEU A 196 30.71 4.94 -9.40
C LEU A 196 30.19 3.99 -10.49
N LYS A 197 31.11 3.24 -11.14
CA LYS A 197 30.81 2.32 -12.24
C LYS A 197 30.19 1.01 -11.73
N ALA A 198 30.79 0.46 -10.70
CA ALA A 198 30.37 -0.84 -10.18
C ALA A 198 30.52 -0.96 -8.65
N ILE A 199 29.76 -1.88 -8.07
CA ILE A 199 29.95 -2.35 -6.70
C ILE A 199 30.00 -3.88 -6.75
N VAL A 200 31.13 -4.45 -6.40
CA VAL A 200 31.36 -5.90 -6.37
C VAL A 200 31.37 -6.36 -4.92
N ALA A 201 30.45 -7.23 -4.55
CA ALA A 201 30.49 -7.91 -3.25
C ALA A 201 30.96 -9.34 -3.42
N LYS A 202 31.97 -9.75 -2.67
CA LYS A 202 32.45 -11.14 -2.60
C LYS A 202 31.80 -11.83 -1.42
N GLY A 203 31.07 -12.89 -1.69
CA GLY A 203 30.43 -13.69 -0.63
C GLY A 203 31.47 -14.28 0.30
N GLY A 204 31.27 -14.08 1.59
CA GLY A 204 32.14 -14.58 2.64
C GLY A 204 31.66 -15.91 3.23
N ALA A 205 32.31 -16.32 4.32
CA ALA A 205 32.05 -17.57 5.03
C ALA A 205 30.85 -17.50 6.01
N PHE A 206 30.10 -16.40 6.02
CA PHE A 206 28.95 -16.26 6.93
C PHE A 206 27.75 -17.06 6.48
N THR A 207 27.23 -17.88 7.38
CA THR A 207 25.97 -18.61 7.21
C THR A 207 24.87 -17.93 8.02
N ILE A 208 23.77 -17.64 7.39
CA ILE A 208 22.64 -16.97 8.01
C ILE A 208 21.63 -18.01 8.49
N VAL A 209 21.46 -18.12 9.80
CA VAL A 209 20.53 -19.06 10.44
C VAL A 209 19.38 -18.34 11.14
N PRO A 210 18.16 -18.86 11.04
CA PRO A 210 17.03 -18.34 11.79
C PRO A 210 17.26 -18.46 13.30
N LYS A 211 16.83 -17.46 14.08
CA LYS A 211 16.89 -17.48 15.55
C LYS A 211 16.11 -18.65 16.16
N ASN A 212 15.03 -19.08 15.50
CA ASN A 212 14.25 -20.26 15.86
C ASN A 212 14.06 -21.16 14.64
N PRO A 213 14.97 -22.11 14.35
CA PRO A 213 14.96 -22.94 13.16
C PRO A 213 13.72 -23.83 13.04
N GLU A 214 13.27 -24.46 14.12
CA GLU A 214 12.10 -25.35 14.09
C GLU A 214 10.82 -24.62 13.69
N ARG A 215 10.56 -23.46 14.31
CA ARG A 215 9.43 -22.62 13.96
C ARG A 215 9.54 -22.09 12.55
N PHE A 216 10.74 -21.72 12.13
CA PHE A 216 11.03 -21.26 10.77
C PHE A 216 10.67 -22.35 9.74
N ASP A 217 11.16 -23.57 9.92
CA ASP A 217 10.92 -24.68 8.99
C ASP A 217 9.44 -25.05 8.89
N LYS A 218 8.72 -25.05 10.01
CA LYS A 218 7.27 -25.26 10.01
C LYS A 218 6.52 -24.22 9.15
N VAL A 219 6.87 -22.94 9.31
CA VAL A 219 6.23 -21.85 8.56
C VAL A 219 6.67 -21.87 7.09
N LYS A 220 7.95 -22.13 6.81
CA LYS A 220 8.51 -22.29 5.46
C LYS A 220 7.80 -23.43 4.68
N LYS A 221 7.61 -24.60 5.27
CA LYS A 221 6.86 -25.71 4.66
C LYS A 221 5.44 -25.29 4.28
N LYS A 222 4.73 -24.60 5.19
CA LYS A 222 3.38 -24.08 4.92
C LYS A 222 3.38 -23.07 3.78
N ALA A 223 4.30 -22.13 3.79
CA ALA A 223 4.46 -21.09 2.77
C ALA A 223 4.71 -21.67 1.38
N THR A 224 5.64 -22.64 1.28
CA THR A 224 5.95 -23.35 0.04
C THR A 224 4.74 -24.16 -0.48
N ALA A 225 4.02 -24.84 0.42
CA ALA A 225 2.82 -25.59 0.06
C ALA A 225 1.71 -24.67 -0.50
N TYR A 226 1.53 -23.48 0.04
CA TYR A 226 0.58 -22.49 -0.49
C TYR A 226 0.99 -22.05 -1.90
N MET A 227 2.25 -21.66 -2.12
CA MET A 227 2.74 -21.24 -3.44
C MET A 227 2.62 -22.33 -4.50
N ASN A 228 2.90 -23.58 -4.18
CA ASN A 228 2.82 -24.68 -5.14
C ASN A 228 1.38 -25.01 -5.59
N ARG A 229 0.37 -24.64 -4.80
CA ARG A 229 -1.06 -24.85 -5.13
C ARG A 229 -1.73 -23.61 -5.72
N ASN A 230 -1.09 -22.47 -5.63
CA ASN A 230 -1.66 -21.20 -6.07
C ASN A 230 -1.64 -21.06 -7.58
N SER A 231 -2.81 -20.86 -8.19
CA SER A 231 -2.98 -20.79 -9.65
C SER A 231 -2.10 -19.74 -10.32
N PRO A 232 -2.05 -18.45 -9.87
CA PRO A 232 -1.12 -17.48 -10.43
C PRO A 232 0.35 -17.88 -10.33
N THR A 233 0.75 -18.54 -9.25
CA THR A 233 2.14 -19.04 -9.10
C THR A 233 2.46 -20.11 -10.14
N VAL A 234 1.53 -21.04 -10.38
CA VAL A 234 1.69 -22.11 -11.39
C VAL A 234 1.75 -21.50 -12.79
N GLU A 235 0.90 -20.52 -13.09
CA GLU A 235 0.87 -19.82 -14.39
C GLU A 235 2.18 -19.09 -14.66
N TYR A 236 2.66 -18.30 -13.69
CA TYR A 236 3.93 -17.58 -13.82
C TYR A 236 5.14 -18.51 -13.91
N ARG A 237 5.11 -19.66 -13.21
CA ARG A 237 6.15 -20.68 -13.33
C ARG A 237 6.24 -21.23 -14.73
N LYS A 238 5.10 -21.41 -15.40
CA LYS A 238 5.04 -22.01 -16.72
C LYS A 238 5.34 -21.01 -17.84
N PHE A 239 4.81 -19.79 -17.76
CA PHE A 239 4.78 -18.85 -18.87
C PHE A 239 5.45 -17.49 -18.57
N GLY A 240 6.01 -17.28 -17.38
CA GLY A 240 6.51 -15.99 -16.96
C GLY A 240 5.39 -14.97 -16.70
N THR A 241 5.79 -13.74 -16.36
CA THR A 241 4.82 -12.64 -16.13
C THR A 241 4.14 -12.18 -17.43
N SER A 242 4.71 -12.47 -18.60
CA SER A 242 4.11 -12.19 -19.90
C SER A 242 2.78 -12.94 -20.14
N SER A 243 2.45 -13.95 -19.29
CA SER A 243 1.09 -14.53 -19.24
C SER A 243 0.01 -13.50 -18.87
N ASN A 244 0.39 -12.37 -18.26
CA ASN A 244 -0.55 -11.27 -17.97
C ASN A 244 -1.12 -10.63 -19.24
N VAL A 245 -0.46 -10.74 -20.39
CA VAL A 245 -0.99 -10.25 -21.68
C VAL A 245 -2.40 -10.79 -21.92
N ASP A 246 -2.62 -12.08 -21.67
CA ASP A 246 -3.91 -12.74 -21.95
C ASP A 246 -5.06 -12.08 -21.18
N TRP A 247 -4.95 -11.95 -19.86
CA TRP A 247 -6.04 -11.40 -19.05
C TRP A 247 -6.11 -9.88 -19.08
N CYS A 248 -4.98 -9.17 -19.30
CA CYS A 248 -5.00 -7.74 -19.50
C CYS A 248 -5.67 -7.35 -20.81
N ASN A 249 -5.40 -8.10 -21.87
CA ASN A 249 -6.02 -7.88 -23.18
C ASN A 249 -7.52 -8.18 -23.14
N SER A 250 -7.91 -9.33 -22.57
CA SER A 250 -9.32 -9.67 -22.43
C SER A 250 -10.09 -8.76 -21.47
N GLY A 251 -9.41 -8.21 -20.47
CA GLY A 251 -9.95 -7.21 -19.54
C GLY A 251 -9.94 -5.77 -20.06
N GLY A 252 -9.45 -5.56 -21.28
CA GLY A 252 -9.41 -4.24 -21.90
C GLY A 252 -8.47 -3.24 -21.23
N ILE A 253 -7.38 -3.72 -20.61
CA ILE A 253 -6.45 -2.88 -19.82
C ILE A 253 -4.99 -2.93 -20.28
N ILE A 254 -4.68 -3.63 -21.39
CA ILE A 254 -3.35 -3.57 -21.98
C ILE A 254 -3.15 -2.22 -22.69
N PRO A 255 -2.00 -1.55 -22.56
CA PRO A 255 -1.77 -0.32 -23.31
C PRO A 255 -1.66 -0.60 -24.80
N VAL A 256 -2.39 0.16 -25.60
CA VAL A 256 -2.30 0.13 -27.07
C VAL A 256 -2.15 1.54 -27.59
N ASN A 257 -1.10 1.79 -28.38
CA ASN A 257 -0.81 3.09 -29.01
C ASN A 257 -0.88 4.24 -27.98
N ASN A 258 0.06 4.29 -27.08
CA ASN A 258 0.12 5.25 -25.96
C ASN A 258 -1.17 5.29 -25.13
N PHE A 259 -1.71 4.10 -24.77
CA PHE A 259 -2.96 3.96 -24.00
C PHE A 259 -4.22 4.54 -24.67
N ARG A 260 -4.26 4.70 -25.99
CA ARG A 260 -5.50 5.04 -26.71
C ARG A 260 -6.50 3.89 -26.70
N GLY A 261 -6.02 2.66 -26.89
CA GLY A 261 -6.81 1.44 -26.76
C GLY A 261 -6.46 0.63 -25.53
N GLY A 262 -7.36 -0.29 -25.14
CA GLY A 262 -7.20 -1.21 -24.00
C GLY A 262 -7.11 -2.69 -24.39
N SER A 263 -7.29 -3.02 -25.67
CA SER A 263 -7.18 -4.38 -26.22
C SER A 263 -6.81 -4.35 -27.69
N HIS A 264 -6.20 -5.44 -28.18
CA HIS A 264 -5.91 -5.64 -29.59
C HIS A 264 -5.80 -7.15 -29.90
N GLU A 265 -6.32 -7.58 -31.06
CA GLU A 265 -6.32 -8.99 -31.45
C GLU A 265 -4.91 -9.61 -31.57
N ALA A 266 -3.94 -8.83 -32.08
CA ALA A 266 -2.56 -9.27 -32.25
C ALA A 266 -1.79 -9.41 -30.92
N ALA A 267 -2.31 -8.96 -29.77
CA ALA A 267 -1.63 -9.03 -28.48
C ALA A 267 -1.27 -10.47 -28.08
N GLN A 268 -2.06 -11.45 -28.53
CA GLN A 268 -1.79 -12.88 -28.31
C GLN A 268 -0.41 -13.34 -28.83
N LYS A 269 0.13 -12.71 -29.91
CA LYS A 269 1.42 -13.02 -30.52
C LYS A 269 2.58 -12.79 -29.55
N VAL A 270 2.43 -11.86 -28.61
CA VAL A 270 3.44 -11.48 -27.62
C VAL A 270 3.12 -11.97 -26.20
N SER A 271 2.17 -12.91 -26.06
CA SER A 271 1.83 -13.52 -24.78
C SER A 271 2.92 -14.49 -24.28
N GLY A 272 2.93 -14.75 -22.97
CA GLY A 272 3.87 -15.72 -22.37
C GLY A 272 3.74 -17.11 -22.97
N LYS A 273 2.53 -17.53 -23.38
CA LYS A 273 2.30 -18.81 -24.07
C LYS A 273 2.92 -18.83 -25.45
N ALA A 274 2.76 -17.76 -26.22
CA ALA A 274 3.37 -17.62 -27.54
C ALA A 274 4.91 -17.63 -27.46
N MET A 275 5.48 -16.87 -26.53
CA MET A 275 6.93 -16.79 -26.31
C MET A 275 7.50 -18.15 -25.84
N GLN A 276 6.81 -18.85 -24.92
CA GLN A 276 7.26 -20.19 -24.50
C GLN A 276 7.35 -21.16 -25.68
N LYS A 277 6.32 -21.18 -26.53
CA LYS A 277 6.28 -22.04 -27.70
C LYS A 277 7.36 -21.70 -28.73
N ARG A 278 7.58 -20.37 -28.97
CA ARG A 278 8.53 -19.88 -29.96
C ARG A 278 9.99 -20.13 -29.56
N TYR A 279 10.35 -19.85 -28.27
CA TYR A 279 11.74 -19.80 -27.78
C TYR A 279 12.16 -21.02 -26.96
N GLN A 280 11.31 -22.03 -26.77
CA GLN A 280 11.59 -23.21 -25.96
C GLN A 280 12.19 -22.83 -24.59
N THR A 281 11.45 -21.99 -23.85
CA THR A 281 11.97 -21.27 -22.69
C THR A 281 12.37 -22.20 -21.53
N ARG A 282 13.41 -21.82 -20.79
CA ARG A 282 13.89 -22.46 -19.56
C ARG A 282 13.93 -21.48 -18.39
N HIS A 283 13.79 -22.00 -17.16
CA HIS A 283 13.82 -21.16 -15.97
C HIS A 283 15.16 -20.46 -15.77
N HIS A 284 15.12 -19.15 -15.58
CA HIS A 284 16.25 -18.32 -15.15
C HIS A 284 15.79 -17.33 -14.12
N THR A 285 15.91 -17.65 -12.81
CA THR A 285 15.18 -16.99 -11.74
C THR A 285 16.06 -16.48 -10.62
N CYS A 286 15.51 -15.62 -9.77
CA CYS A 286 16.13 -15.28 -8.49
C CYS A 286 16.35 -16.55 -7.63
N LYS A 287 17.37 -16.55 -6.79
CA LYS A 287 17.69 -17.67 -5.89
C LYS A 287 17.70 -17.18 -4.42
N PRO A 288 16.98 -17.85 -3.49
CA PRO A 288 16.00 -18.91 -3.70
C PRO A 288 14.65 -18.39 -4.25
N CYS A 289 14.01 -19.13 -5.15
CA CYS A 289 12.70 -18.80 -5.70
C CYS A 289 11.82 -20.04 -5.83
N THR A 290 10.55 -19.95 -5.37
CA THR A 290 9.53 -21.00 -5.53
C THR A 290 8.57 -20.68 -6.68
N ILE A 291 8.47 -19.40 -7.09
CA ILE A 291 7.56 -18.94 -8.15
C ILE A 291 8.12 -19.28 -9.53
N LEU A 292 9.43 -19.06 -9.73
CA LEU A 292 10.16 -19.37 -10.97
C LEU A 292 9.66 -18.60 -12.21
N CYS A 293 9.28 -17.33 -12.06
CA CYS A 293 8.68 -16.53 -13.14
C CYS A 293 9.67 -16.04 -14.21
N GLY A 294 10.97 -16.04 -13.95
CA GLY A 294 11.97 -15.61 -14.93
C GLY A 294 12.33 -16.74 -15.91
N HIS A 295 12.47 -16.41 -17.19
CA HIS A 295 12.81 -17.36 -18.24
C HIS A 295 13.90 -16.81 -19.17
N LYS A 296 14.69 -17.71 -19.75
CA LYS A 296 15.51 -17.46 -20.93
C LYS A 296 15.00 -18.32 -22.08
N GLY A 297 15.12 -17.83 -23.30
CA GLY A 297 14.73 -18.52 -24.51
C GLY A 297 15.80 -18.45 -25.58
N THR A 298 15.77 -19.38 -26.53
CA THR A 298 16.70 -19.44 -27.65
C THR A 298 16.02 -18.87 -28.90
N LEU A 299 16.61 -17.88 -29.54
CA LEU A 299 16.16 -17.26 -30.78
C LEU A 299 16.56 -18.14 -31.99
N ALA A 300 16.05 -17.77 -33.17
CA ALA A 300 16.30 -18.53 -34.42
C ALA A 300 17.79 -18.58 -34.81
N ASP A 301 18.57 -17.59 -34.43
CA ASP A 301 20.03 -17.53 -34.67
C ASP A 301 20.84 -18.35 -33.64
N GLY A 302 20.19 -19.01 -32.69
CA GLY A 302 20.80 -19.80 -31.62
C GLY A 302 21.23 -19.00 -30.41
N SER A 303 21.08 -17.69 -30.41
CA SER A 303 21.41 -16.82 -29.26
C SER A 303 20.39 -17.03 -28.12
N VAL A 304 20.85 -16.81 -26.86
CA VAL A 304 20.04 -17.03 -25.66
C VAL A 304 19.78 -15.73 -24.95
N HIS A 305 18.54 -15.29 -24.92
CA HIS A 305 18.12 -14.04 -24.33
C HIS A 305 17.14 -14.20 -23.18
N SER A 306 17.04 -13.20 -22.32
CA SER A 306 15.98 -13.12 -21.29
C SER A 306 14.63 -12.89 -21.98
N VAL A 307 13.63 -13.74 -21.67
CA VAL A 307 12.25 -13.51 -22.11
C VAL A 307 11.73 -12.27 -21.43
N PRO A 308 11.20 -11.27 -22.18
CA PRO A 308 10.70 -10.02 -21.59
C PRO A 308 9.58 -10.26 -20.59
N GLU A 309 9.62 -9.53 -19.48
CA GLU A 309 8.53 -9.54 -18.50
C GLU A 309 7.33 -8.72 -19.03
N TYR A 310 6.14 -8.92 -18.45
CA TYR A 310 4.88 -8.30 -18.91
C TYR A 310 4.98 -6.78 -19.12
N GLU A 311 5.64 -6.08 -18.19
CA GLU A 311 5.77 -4.61 -18.29
C GLU A 311 6.56 -4.20 -19.53
N THR A 312 7.64 -4.89 -19.83
CA THR A 312 8.45 -4.67 -21.05
C THR A 312 7.63 -4.99 -22.29
N VAL A 313 6.94 -6.16 -22.32
CA VAL A 313 6.07 -6.54 -23.43
C VAL A 313 4.99 -5.49 -23.66
N GLY A 314 4.29 -5.06 -22.60
CA GLY A 314 3.20 -4.08 -22.71
C GLY A 314 3.67 -2.72 -23.25
N LEU A 315 4.81 -2.22 -22.77
CA LEU A 315 5.27 -0.86 -23.11
C LEU A 315 6.10 -0.80 -24.41
N LEU A 316 6.94 -1.78 -24.72
CA LEU A 316 7.71 -1.85 -25.97
C LEU A 316 6.97 -2.58 -27.10
N GLY A 317 5.87 -3.25 -26.78
CA GLY A 317 5.04 -3.95 -27.75
C GLY A 317 3.75 -3.19 -28.04
N PRO A 318 2.57 -3.63 -27.53
CA PRO A 318 1.27 -3.05 -27.84
C PRO A 318 1.19 -1.54 -27.65
N ASN A 319 1.88 -0.96 -26.65
CA ASN A 319 1.92 0.49 -26.45
C ASN A 319 2.51 1.26 -27.64
N LEU A 320 3.38 0.61 -28.44
CA LEU A 320 3.95 1.13 -29.67
C LEU A 320 3.26 0.58 -30.93
N GLY A 321 2.22 -0.26 -30.77
CA GLY A 321 1.55 -0.96 -31.87
C GLY A 321 2.38 -2.10 -32.46
N ILE A 322 3.42 -2.56 -31.75
CA ILE A 322 4.33 -3.61 -32.19
C ILE A 322 3.96 -4.96 -31.55
N TYR A 323 3.80 -5.98 -32.39
CA TYR A 323 3.38 -7.33 -31.96
C TYR A 323 4.34 -8.42 -32.45
N ASP A 324 5.59 -8.04 -32.76
CA ASP A 324 6.66 -8.99 -33.04
C ASP A 324 7.47 -9.28 -31.77
N PRO A 325 7.46 -10.52 -31.25
CA PRO A 325 8.18 -10.85 -30.04
C PRO A 325 9.71 -10.77 -30.19
N ASP A 326 10.28 -10.96 -31.39
CA ASP A 326 11.73 -10.89 -31.62
C ASP A 326 12.23 -9.46 -31.47
N GLN A 327 11.50 -8.47 -32.02
CA GLN A 327 11.79 -7.06 -31.83
C GLN A 327 11.75 -6.64 -30.36
N ILE A 328 10.75 -7.12 -29.61
CA ILE A 328 10.62 -6.80 -28.18
C ILE A 328 11.75 -7.42 -27.37
N VAL A 329 12.20 -8.65 -27.72
CA VAL A 329 13.37 -9.29 -27.09
C VAL A 329 14.64 -8.48 -27.35
N GLU A 330 14.87 -8.06 -28.60
CA GLU A 330 16.02 -7.23 -29.00
C GLU A 330 16.07 -5.92 -28.20
N TRP A 331 14.94 -5.19 -28.11
CA TRP A 331 14.88 -3.92 -27.37
C TRP A 331 14.99 -4.11 -25.85
N ASN A 332 14.45 -5.20 -25.31
CA ASN A 332 14.64 -5.57 -23.91
C ASN A 332 16.12 -5.79 -23.59
N ASP A 333 16.84 -6.50 -24.47
CA ASP A 333 18.25 -6.77 -24.31
C ASP A 333 19.09 -5.49 -24.46
N LEU A 334 18.80 -4.67 -25.49
CA LEU A 334 19.45 -3.39 -25.70
C LEU A 334 19.29 -2.47 -24.49
N CYS A 335 18.07 -2.31 -23.97
CA CYS A 335 17.82 -1.54 -22.75
C CYS A 335 18.62 -2.09 -21.56
N GLY A 336 18.71 -3.43 -21.43
CA GLY A 336 19.49 -4.09 -20.38
C GLY A 336 20.98 -3.82 -20.46
N ARG A 337 21.56 -3.87 -21.67
CA ARG A 337 22.99 -3.58 -21.93
C ARG A 337 23.31 -2.10 -21.76
N MET A 338 22.44 -1.23 -22.29
CA MET A 338 22.62 0.23 -22.18
C MET A 338 22.32 0.77 -20.77
N GLY A 339 21.62 0.00 -19.94
CA GLY A 339 21.28 0.37 -18.57
C GLY A 339 20.05 1.27 -18.45
N MET A 340 18.97 1.01 -19.19
CA MET A 340 17.72 1.81 -19.19
C MET A 340 16.49 1.07 -18.68
N ASP A 341 15.54 1.80 -18.11
CA ASP A 341 14.21 1.30 -17.73
C ASP A 341 13.34 1.08 -18.97
N THR A 342 12.94 -0.18 -19.24
CA THR A 342 12.11 -0.54 -20.40
C THR A 342 10.71 0.09 -20.34
N ILE A 343 10.16 0.32 -19.12
CA ILE A 343 8.84 0.94 -18.94
C ILE A 343 8.89 2.40 -19.39
N SER A 344 9.84 3.17 -18.85
CA SER A 344 9.98 4.58 -19.20
C SER A 344 10.40 4.75 -20.68
N THR A 345 11.29 3.89 -21.18
CA THR A 345 11.68 3.90 -22.61
C THR A 345 10.47 3.71 -23.52
N GLY A 346 9.65 2.68 -23.29
CA GLY A 346 8.46 2.43 -24.10
C GLY A 346 7.39 3.51 -23.97
N ALA A 347 7.22 4.10 -22.81
CA ALA A 347 6.29 5.21 -22.62
C ALA A 347 6.75 6.50 -23.30
N VAL A 348 8.05 6.80 -23.27
CA VAL A 348 8.64 7.94 -23.99
C VAL A 348 8.49 7.78 -25.50
N LEU A 349 8.83 6.60 -26.04
CA LEU A 349 8.65 6.30 -27.47
C LEU A 349 7.18 6.45 -27.88
N GLY A 350 6.22 5.92 -27.10
CA GLY A 350 4.79 6.05 -27.37
C GLY A 350 4.32 7.51 -27.34
N TRP A 351 4.84 8.32 -26.42
CA TRP A 351 4.55 9.76 -26.39
C TRP A 351 5.12 10.48 -27.62
N VAL A 352 6.36 10.15 -28.02
CA VAL A 352 7.01 10.76 -29.20
C VAL A 352 6.27 10.41 -30.50
N MET A 353 5.84 9.15 -30.66
CA MET A 353 5.02 8.72 -31.80
C MET A 353 3.71 9.49 -31.88
N GLU A 354 3.00 9.64 -30.76
CA GLU A 354 1.75 10.40 -30.73
C GLU A 354 1.96 11.91 -30.94
N ALA A 355 3.04 12.48 -30.40
CA ALA A 355 3.41 13.87 -30.64
C ALA A 355 3.74 14.12 -32.11
N GLY A 356 4.35 13.15 -32.81
CA GLY A 356 4.55 13.19 -34.27
C GLY A 356 3.25 13.18 -35.04
N GLU A 357 2.32 12.26 -34.73
CA GLU A 357 1.00 12.21 -35.36
C GLU A 357 0.19 13.51 -35.17
N LYS A 358 0.37 14.18 -34.03
CA LYS A 358 -0.29 15.45 -33.70
C LYS A 358 0.44 16.70 -34.23
N GLY A 359 1.55 16.52 -34.94
CA GLY A 359 2.34 17.62 -35.49
C GLY A 359 3.09 18.47 -34.45
N LEU A 360 3.25 17.98 -33.21
CA LEU A 360 4.00 18.65 -32.16
C LEU A 360 5.53 18.46 -32.33
N LEU A 361 5.91 17.38 -32.99
CA LEU A 361 7.31 17.00 -33.27
C LEU A 361 7.45 16.56 -34.73
N ASN A 362 8.61 16.86 -35.32
CA ASN A 362 9.04 16.24 -36.58
C ASN A 362 9.86 14.99 -36.22
N THR A 363 9.25 13.80 -36.39
CA THR A 363 9.88 12.50 -36.05
C THR A 363 9.51 11.47 -37.14
N SER A 364 10.41 10.51 -37.38
CA SER A 364 10.15 9.33 -38.20
C SER A 364 9.52 8.18 -37.44
N LEU A 365 9.50 8.25 -36.07
CA LEU A 365 8.91 7.21 -35.27
C LEU A 365 7.38 7.23 -35.38
N SER A 366 6.78 6.06 -35.68
CA SER A 366 5.33 5.92 -35.84
C SER A 366 4.81 4.62 -35.25
N PHE A 367 3.55 4.62 -34.79
CA PHE A 367 2.93 3.40 -34.28
C PHE A 367 2.88 2.29 -35.32
N GLY A 368 3.21 1.07 -34.92
CA GLY A 368 3.21 -0.11 -35.81
C GLY A 368 4.48 -0.30 -36.64
N SER A 369 5.39 0.68 -36.68
CA SER A 369 6.68 0.55 -37.35
C SER A 369 7.83 0.37 -36.36
N PRO A 370 8.67 -0.67 -36.50
CA PRO A 370 9.88 -0.83 -35.71
C PRO A 370 11.03 0.09 -36.15
N GLU A 371 10.90 0.74 -37.32
CA GLU A 371 11.96 1.59 -37.89
C GLU A 371 12.36 2.74 -36.95
N GLY A 372 13.65 2.93 -36.74
CA GLY A 372 14.23 3.99 -35.93
C GLY A 372 14.15 3.76 -34.42
N VAL A 373 13.41 2.73 -33.93
CA VAL A 373 13.25 2.48 -32.49
C VAL A 373 14.56 2.05 -31.83
N THR A 374 15.30 1.12 -32.43
CA THR A 374 16.63 0.67 -31.93
C THR A 374 17.62 1.84 -31.84
N GLU A 375 17.60 2.71 -32.84
CA GLU A 375 18.44 3.89 -32.92
C GLU A 375 18.04 4.94 -31.86
N ALA A 376 16.73 5.18 -31.68
CA ALA A 376 16.21 6.07 -30.67
C ALA A 376 16.61 5.61 -29.25
N ILE A 377 16.50 4.31 -28.94
CA ILE A 377 16.93 3.73 -27.66
C ILE A 377 18.43 3.97 -27.43
N SER A 378 19.27 3.74 -28.48
CA SER A 378 20.71 3.96 -28.43
C SER A 378 21.07 5.43 -28.20
N HIS A 379 20.40 6.35 -28.90
CA HIS A 379 20.57 7.79 -28.73
C HIS A 379 20.15 8.28 -27.34
N MET A 380 19.05 7.75 -26.79
CA MET A 380 18.64 8.06 -25.42
C MET A 380 19.70 7.66 -24.39
N ALA A 381 20.25 6.46 -24.52
CA ALA A 381 21.24 5.96 -23.57
C ALA A 381 22.58 6.73 -23.66
N ASN A 382 22.98 7.10 -24.86
CA ASN A 382 24.23 7.83 -25.09
C ASN A 382 24.09 9.35 -24.90
N GLY A 383 22.86 9.87 -24.69
CA GLY A 383 22.61 11.30 -24.57
C GLY A 383 22.95 12.10 -25.84
N THR A 384 22.68 11.53 -27.02
CA THR A 384 23.03 12.13 -28.31
C THR A 384 21.82 12.55 -29.10
N GLY A 385 21.93 13.62 -29.89
CA GLY A 385 20.85 14.12 -30.74
C GLY A 385 19.57 14.38 -29.97
N PHE A 386 18.42 14.11 -30.60
CA PHE A 386 17.11 14.20 -29.94
C PHE A 386 16.93 13.18 -28.79
N GLY A 387 17.71 12.09 -28.82
CA GLY A 387 17.69 11.10 -27.74
C GLY A 387 18.05 11.69 -26.38
N GLN A 388 18.87 12.73 -26.29
CA GLN A 388 19.17 13.45 -25.05
C GLN A 388 17.93 14.08 -24.42
N GLU A 389 17.02 14.61 -25.23
CA GLU A 389 15.75 15.18 -24.76
C GLU A 389 14.73 14.08 -24.40
N MET A 390 14.62 13.06 -25.23
CA MET A 390 13.75 11.89 -24.97
C MET A 390 14.10 11.24 -23.63
N ALA A 391 15.36 11.12 -23.32
CA ALA A 391 15.87 10.54 -22.08
C ALA A 391 15.44 11.27 -20.81
N ARG A 392 14.94 12.51 -20.90
CA ARG A 392 14.42 13.29 -19.76
C ARG A 392 13.03 12.89 -19.32
N GLY A 393 12.35 12.01 -20.06
CA GLY A 393 11.05 11.46 -19.73
C GLY A 393 9.86 12.29 -20.24
N THR A 394 8.67 11.68 -20.20
CA THR A 394 7.46 12.23 -20.81
C THR A 394 6.96 13.52 -20.18
N ARG A 395 7.20 13.72 -18.87
CA ARG A 395 6.86 14.98 -18.18
C ARG A 395 7.61 16.15 -18.81
N TRP A 396 8.93 16.04 -18.90
CA TRP A 396 9.78 17.10 -19.45
C TRP A 396 9.47 17.37 -20.92
N LEU A 397 9.32 16.32 -21.72
CA LEU A 397 8.95 16.45 -23.14
C LEU A 397 7.63 17.18 -23.32
N SER A 398 6.61 16.81 -22.55
CA SER A 398 5.29 17.46 -22.63
C SER A 398 5.26 18.90 -22.10
N GLU A 399 6.16 19.25 -21.18
CA GLU A 399 6.35 20.63 -20.74
C GLU A 399 6.99 21.50 -21.82
N LYS A 400 7.93 20.93 -22.59
CA LYS A 400 8.64 21.65 -23.65
C LYS A 400 7.85 21.75 -24.95
N TYR A 401 7.22 20.66 -25.40
CA TYR A 401 6.62 20.53 -26.72
C TYR A 401 5.09 20.54 -26.72
N GLY A 402 4.44 20.54 -25.57
CA GLY A 402 2.99 20.34 -25.45
C GLY A 402 2.60 18.87 -25.28
N GLY A 403 1.32 18.54 -25.42
CA GLY A 403 0.83 17.15 -25.30
C GLY A 403 0.82 16.62 -23.86
N ARG A 404 0.59 17.50 -22.88
CA ARG A 404 0.47 17.11 -21.45
C ARG A 404 -0.72 16.18 -21.22
N GLU A 405 -1.79 16.31 -21.98
CA GLU A 405 -3.00 15.54 -21.88
C GLU A 405 -2.79 14.05 -22.18
N PHE A 406 -1.81 13.71 -23.04
CA PHE A 406 -1.43 12.33 -23.36
C PHE A 406 -0.06 11.92 -22.84
N ALA A 407 0.59 12.72 -21.99
CA ALA A 407 1.79 12.33 -21.27
C ALA A 407 1.45 11.35 -20.12
N VAL A 408 1.67 10.07 -20.36
CA VAL A 408 1.25 8.97 -19.48
C VAL A 408 2.23 8.80 -18.32
N GLN A 409 2.17 9.69 -17.33
CA GLN A 409 3.03 9.73 -16.15
C GLN A 409 2.31 10.27 -14.91
N VAL A 410 2.77 9.96 -13.71
CA VAL A 410 2.34 10.58 -12.45
C VAL A 410 3.57 10.98 -11.64
N LYS A 411 3.63 12.21 -11.20
CA LYS A 411 4.79 12.79 -10.45
C LYS A 411 6.12 12.65 -11.21
N GLY A 412 6.07 12.54 -12.54
CA GLY A 412 7.24 12.41 -13.42
C GLY A 412 7.71 10.97 -13.66
N LEU A 413 7.04 9.96 -13.09
CA LEU A 413 7.32 8.56 -13.41
C LEU A 413 6.25 8.05 -14.39
N GLU A 414 6.68 7.50 -15.50
CA GLU A 414 5.81 6.92 -16.53
C GLU A 414 4.98 5.76 -15.96
N MET A 415 3.78 5.52 -16.50
CA MET A 415 2.87 4.50 -15.99
C MET A 415 3.26 3.09 -16.45
N ALA A 416 2.98 2.11 -15.59
CA ALA A 416 3.10 0.71 -15.91
C ALA A 416 1.96 0.24 -16.84
N ALA A 417 2.09 -0.94 -17.43
CA ALA A 417 1.27 -1.45 -18.53
C ALA A 417 -0.17 -1.89 -18.14
N TYR A 418 -0.84 -1.15 -17.28
CA TYR A 418 -2.23 -1.41 -16.87
C TYR A 418 -3.07 -0.14 -17.02
N ASP A 419 -4.01 -0.13 -17.97
CA ASP A 419 -4.89 1.02 -18.19
C ASP A 419 -5.87 1.19 -17.00
N PRO A 420 -5.81 2.31 -16.27
CA PRO A 420 -6.61 2.51 -15.07
C PRO A 420 -8.09 2.74 -15.36
N ARG A 421 -8.47 3.04 -16.60
CA ARG A 421 -9.87 3.21 -16.98
C ARG A 421 -10.65 1.90 -16.91
N GLY A 422 -9.98 0.75 -17.03
CA GLY A 422 -10.55 -0.58 -16.81
C GLY A 422 -10.33 -1.13 -15.39
N SER A 423 -9.72 -0.35 -14.48
CA SER A 423 -9.43 -0.74 -13.10
C SER A 423 -9.28 0.51 -12.24
N TRP A 424 -10.41 1.06 -11.76
CA TRP A 424 -10.42 2.34 -11.04
C TRP A 424 -9.61 2.34 -9.75
N GLY A 425 -9.53 1.19 -9.08
CA GLY A 425 -8.65 1.05 -7.91
C GLY A 425 -7.17 1.19 -8.28
N GLN A 426 -6.77 0.69 -9.47
CA GLN A 426 -5.42 0.89 -9.97
C GLN A 426 -5.16 2.36 -10.31
N GLY A 427 -6.17 3.06 -10.82
CA GLY A 427 -6.09 4.51 -11.05
C GLY A 427 -5.81 5.28 -9.76
N LEU A 428 -6.55 4.99 -8.68
CA LEU A 428 -6.27 5.57 -7.38
C LEU A 428 -4.84 5.22 -6.89
N SER A 429 -4.43 3.94 -7.05
CA SER A 429 -3.09 3.49 -6.66
C SER A 429 -1.99 4.25 -7.38
N TYR A 430 -2.11 4.47 -8.70
CA TYR A 430 -1.14 5.26 -9.47
C TYR A 430 -1.07 6.72 -8.99
N ALA A 431 -2.22 7.35 -8.79
CA ALA A 431 -2.29 8.75 -8.36
C ALA A 431 -1.62 8.99 -7.02
N VAL A 432 -1.81 8.08 -6.03
CA VAL A 432 -1.32 8.27 -4.65
C VAL A 432 0.03 7.63 -4.37
N ALA A 433 0.57 6.84 -5.31
CA ALA A 433 1.85 6.15 -5.11
C ALA A 433 2.98 7.14 -4.82
N ASN A 434 3.77 6.85 -3.78
CA ASN A 434 4.81 7.76 -3.29
C ASN A 434 5.95 7.99 -4.28
N ARG A 435 6.34 6.98 -5.06
CA ARG A 435 7.44 7.12 -6.04
C ARG A 435 6.99 7.57 -7.44
N GLY A 436 5.71 7.88 -7.64
CA GLY A 436 5.08 8.13 -8.94
C GLY A 436 4.29 6.90 -9.43
N ALA A 437 3.87 6.90 -10.70
CA ALA A 437 3.01 5.87 -11.29
C ALA A 437 3.60 4.46 -11.18
N CYS A 438 3.25 3.74 -10.12
CA CYS A 438 3.81 2.44 -9.81
C CYS A 438 2.73 1.40 -9.48
N HIS A 439 2.67 0.31 -10.26
CA HIS A 439 1.79 -0.83 -10.02
C HIS A 439 2.20 -1.68 -8.79
N LEU A 440 3.43 -1.52 -8.28
CA LEU A 440 3.96 -2.27 -7.13
C LEU A 440 3.75 -1.57 -5.79
N SER A 441 3.12 -0.37 -5.76
CA SER A 441 2.74 0.30 -4.51
C SER A 441 1.49 -0.31 -3.92
N ALA A 442 0.48 -0.56 -4.75
CA ALA A 442 -0.67 -1.42 -4.52
C ALA A 442 -1.07 -2.05 -5.86
N TYR A 443 -1.78 -3.18 -5.82
CA TYR A 443 -2.16 -3.89 -7.05
C TYR A 443 -3.64 -4.31 -7.04
N PRO A 444 -4.57 -3.34 -7.00
CA PRO A 444 -6.00 -3.61 -7.01
C PRO A 444 -6.49 -4.32 -8.28
N THR A 445 -5.80 -4.09 -9.40
CA THR A 445 -6.06 -4.77 -10.69
C THR A 445 -6.16 -6.30 -10.56
N GLY A 446 -5.38 -6.89 -9.66
CA GLY A 446 -5.49 -8.32 -9.37
C GLY A 446 -6.89 -8.70 -8.86
N LEU A 447 -7.48 -7.93 -7.94
CA LEU A 447 -8.84 -8.18 -7.44
C LEU A 447 -9.93 -7.79 -8.43
N GLU A 448 -9.70 -6.74 -9.21
CA GLU A 448 -10.67 -6.16 -10.14
C GLU A 448 -10.77 -6.97 -11.43
N VAL A 449 -9.66 -7.23 -12.09
CA VAL A 449 -9.62 -7.84 -13.43
C VAL A 449 -9.20 -9.31 -13.38
N LEU A 450 -8.03 -9.62 -12.80
CA LEU A 450 -7.50 -11.00 -12.81
C LEU A 450 -8.43 -11.98 -12.06
N PHE A 451 -8.88 -11.64 -10.84
CA PHE A 451 -9.75 -12.51 -10.05
C PHE A 451 -11.24 -12.18 -10.19
N GLY A 452 -11.60 -10.97 -10.66
CA GLY A 452 -12.98 -10.51 -10.78
C GLY A 452 -13.75 -10.54 -9.45
N LEU A 453 -13.09 -10.18 -8.35
CA LEU A 453 -13.67 -10.14 -6.99
C LEU A 453 -14.21 -8.76 -6.62
N LEU A 454 -13.76 -7.71 -7.30
CA LEU A 454 -14.26 -6.36 -7.16
C LEU A 454 -14.73 -5.83 -8.52
N ASN A 455 -15.87 -5.16 -8.55
CA ASN A 455 -16.31 -4.48 -9.78
C ASN A 455 -15.29 -3.39 -10.13
N PRO A 456 -14.66 -3.40 -11.33
CA PRO A 456 -13.66 -2.41 -11.71
C PRO A 456 -14.21 -0.98 -11.85
N TYR A 457 -15.53 -0.84 -12.12
CA TYR A 457 -16.22 0.42 -12.42
C TYR A 457 -17.05 0.98 -11.27
N THR A 458 -16.56 0.89 -10.04
CA THR A 458 -17.17 1.51 -8.86
C THR A 458 -16.12 2.07 -7.91
N THR A 459 -16.39 3.21 -7.30
CA THR A 459 -15.52 3.85 -6.31
C THR A 459 -15.55 3.14 -4.95
N ARG A 460 -16.61 2.32 -4.73
CA ARG A 460 -16.83 1.63 -3.46
C ARG A 460 -15.69 0.64 -3.17
N ALA A 461 -15.22 0.62 -1.91
CA ALA A 461 -14.17 -0.24 -1.37
C ALA A 461 -12.75 0.05 -1.87
N LYS A 462 -12.56 0.71 -3.03
CA LYS A 462 -11.23 0.96 -3.63
C LYS A 462 -10.26 1.65 -2.68
N PRO A 463 -10.60 2.78 -2.02
CA PRO A 463 -9.68 3.46 -1.12
C PRO A 463 -9.17 2.56 0.02
N ARG A 464 -10.03 1.66 0.53
CA ARG A 464 -9.68 0.76 1.61
C ARG A 464 -8.74 -0.37 1.17
N PHE A 465 -8.96 -0.94 -0.03
CA PHE A 465 -8.05 -1.96 -0.56
C PHE A 465 -6.71 -1.35 -1.00
N VAL A 466 -6.69 -0.17 -1.61
CA VAL A 466 -5.44 0.54 -1.91
C VAL A 466 -4.66 0.78 -0.62
N TYR A 467 -5.29 1.34 0.43
CA TYR A 467 -4.69 1.53 1.75
C TYR A 467 -4.11 0.22 2.33
N PHE A 468 -4.85 -0.89 2.25
CA PHE A 468 -4.41 -2.18 2.76
C PHE A 468 -3.20 -2.72 1.99
N PHE A 469 -3.26 -2.72 0.66
CA PHE A 469 -2.17 -3.23 -0.17
C PHE A 469 -0.90 -2.39 -0.07
N GLU A 470 -1.00 -1.07 0.01
CA GLU A 470 0.16 -0.21 0.25
C GLU A 470 0.86 -0.53 1.57
N ASN A 471 0.10 -0.77 2.64
CA ASN A 471 0.67 -1.18 3.91
C ASN A 471 1.31 -2.58 3.83
N LEU A 472 0.64 -3.52 3.18
CA LEU A 472 1.15 -4.88 2.99
C LEU A 472 2.41 -4.87 2.13
N TYR A 473 2.40 -4.17 0.99
CA TYR A 473 3.54 -4.15 0.08
C TYR A 473 4.71 -3.32 0.61
N ALA A 474 4.46 -2.26 1.37
CA ALA A 474 5.52 -1.58 2.10
C ALA A 474 6.20 -2.51 3.12
N ALA A 475 5.43 -3.35 3.83
CA ALA A 475 5.99 -4.36 4.72
C ALA A 475 6.76 -5.45 3.94
N ILE A 476 6.19 -6.00 2.86
CA ILE A 476 6.83 -7.03 2.01
C ILE A 476 8.14 -6.51 1.42
N ASN A 477 8.16 -5.27 0.89
CA ASN A 477 9.36 -4.63 0.36
C ASN A 477 10.40 -4.29 1.45
N SER A 478 9.97 -4.18 2.71
CA SER A 478 10.88 -4.04 3.84
C SER A 478 11.43 -5.39 4.33
N LEU A 479 10.71 -6.48 4.09
CA LEU A 479 11.19 -7.85 4.33
C LEU A 479 12.01 -8.40 3.17
N GLN A 480 11.84 -7.86 1.95
CA GLN A 480 12.42 -8.31 0.68
C GLN A 480 12.13 -9.78 0.36
N THR A 481 10.88 -10.17 0.54
CA THR A 481 10.31 -11.32 -0.16
C THR A 481 9.58 -10.84 -1.43
N CYS A 482 9.45 -11.70 -2.41
CA CYS A 482 8.80 -11.35 -3.66
C CYS A 482 7.32 -11.00 -3.42
N GLN A 483 6.82 -9.92 -4.02
CA GLN A 483 5.41 -9.51 -3.87
C GLN A 483 4.42 -10.56 -4.38
N PHE A 484 4.79 -11.36 -5.38
CA PHE A 484 3.94 -12.45 -5.87
C PHE A 484 3.62 -13.52 -4.81
N THR A 485 4.40 -13.63 -3.72
CA THR A 485 4.05 -14.49 -2.58
C THR A 485 2.75 -14.08 -1.91
N SER A 486 2.34 -12.82 -2.03
CA SER A 486 1.09 -12.32 -1.46
C SER A 486 -0.13 -12.98 -2.06
N TYR A 487 -0.11 -13.35 -3.34
CA TYR A 487 -1.21 -14.07 -3.97
C TYR A 487 -1.48 -15.40 -3.28
N ALA A 488 -0.43 -16.20 -3.08
CA ALA A 488 -0.56 -17.48 -2.40
C ALA A 488 -0.96 -17.33 -0.93
N TYR A 489 -0.36 -16.38 -0.22
CA TYR A 489 -0.60 -16.22 1.21
C TYR A 489 -1.96 -15.62 1.53
N VAL A 490 -2.55 -14.83 0.62
CA VAL A 490 -3.89 -14.26 0.78
C VAL A 490 -4.98 -15.22 0.28
N LEU A 491 -4.75 -15.94 -0.83
CA LEU A 491 -5.78 -16.72 -1.52
C LEU A 491 -5.86 -18.20 -1.07
N GLU A 492 -4.76 -18.79 -0.59
CA GLU A 492 -4.72 -20.19 -0.19
C GLU A 492 -5.22 -20.51 1.23
N PRO A 493 -5.33 -19.57 2.20
CA PRO A 493 -5.96 -19.86 3.47
C PRO A 493 -7.38 -20.41 3.30
N PRO A 494 -7.79 -21.45 4.09
CA PRO A 494 -9.05 -22.18 3.87
C PRO A 494 -10.29 -21.29 3.80
N ILE A 495 -10.37 -20.25 4.64
CA ILE A 495 -11.51 -19.31 4.66
C ILE A 495 -11.67 -18.65 3.28
N VAL A 496 -10.59 -18.16 2.67
CA VAL A 496 -10.65 -17.51 1.36
C VAL A 496 -10.85 -18.55 0.27
N LYS A 497 -10.09 -19.64 0.31
CA LYS A 497 -10.07 -20.67 -0.74
C LYS A 497 -11.41 -21.38 -0.95
N TYR A 498 -12.11 -21.68 0.12
CA TYR A 498 -13.37 -22.44 0.08
C TYR A 498 -14.62 -21.59 0.14
N THR A 499 -14.50 -20.28 0.34
CA THR A 499 -15.65 -19.38 0.23
C THR A 499 -16.02 -19.17 -1.24
N PRO A 500 -17.31 -19.34 -1.62
CA PRO A 500 -17.75 -19.11 -3.01
C PRO A 500 -17.36 -17.71 -3.50
N LYS A 501 -16.89 -17.64 -4.76
CA LYS A 501 -16.36 -16.39 -5.37
C LYS A 501 -17.33 -15.22 -5.24
N PHE A 502 -18.64 -15.43 -5.45
CA PHE A 502 -19.66 -14.40 -5.33
C PHE A 502 -19.78 -13.85 -3.91
N MET A 503 -19.67 -14.73 -2.87
CA MET A 503 -19.71 -14.30 -1.46
C MET A 503 -18.46 -13.49 -1.10
N LEU A 504 -17.27 -13.90 -1.58
CA LEU A 504 -16.04 -13.12 -1.43
C LEU A 504 -16.20 -11.74 -2.08
N GLY A 505 -16.72 -11.69 -3.31
CA GLY A 505 -16.96 -10.46 -4.05
C GLY A 505 -17.91 -9.53 -3.31
N LEU A 506 -19.05 -10.04 -2.82
CA LEU A 506 -20.00 -9.26 -2.02
C LEU A 506 -19.36 -8.74 -0.72
N THR A 507 -18.63 -9.61 -0.01
CA THR A 507 -17.95 -9.21 1.23
C THR A 507 -16.89 -8.13 0.96
N MET A 508 -16.07 -8.28 -0.07
CA MET A 508 -15.06 -7.31 -0.45
C MET A 508 -15.70 -5.98 -0.89
N GLN A 509 -16.77 -6.03 -1.67
CA GLN A 509 -17.44 -4.85 -2.22
C GLN A 509 -18.20 -4.05 -1.15
N TYR A 510 -18.91 -4.72 -0.24
CA TYR A 510 -19.83 -4.08 0.71
C TYR A 510 -19.32 -4.03 2.14
N LEU A 511 -18.47 -4.98 2.55
CA LEU A 511 -17.88 -5.10 3.88
C LEU A 511 -16.34 -5.18 3.82
N PRO A 512 -15.65 -4.24 3.13
CA PRO A 512 -14.21 -4.35 2.87
C PRO A 512 -13.36 -4.42 4.14
N ALA A 513 -13.82 -3.85 5.25
CA ALA A 513 -13.14 -3.97 6.54
C ALA A 513 -13.15 -5.41 7.07
N VAL A 514 -14.30 -6.10 6.94
CA VAL A 514 -14.45 -7.51 7.33
C VAL A 514 -13.62 -8.40 6.40
N ALA A 515 -13.68 -8.16 5.09
CA ALA A 515 -12.88 -8.90 4.13
C ALA A 515 -11.37 -8.84 4.46
N ILE A 516 -10.85 -7.66 4.76
CA ILE A 516 -9.44 -7.46 5.16
C ILE A 516 -9.12 -8.14 6.50
N MET A 517 -10.03 -8.14 7.46
CA MET A 517 -9.84 -8.85 8.73
C MET A 517 -9.74 -10.37 8.56
N LEU A 518 -10.44 -10.93 7.57
CA LEU A 518 -10.40 -12.36 7.24
C LEU A 518 -9.17 -12.77 6.42
N MET A 519 -8.43 -11.83 5.84
CA MET A 519 -7.19 -12.11 5.11
C MET A 519 -6.07 -12.48 6.08
N ASP A 520 -5.55 -13.70 5.96
CA ASP A 520 -4.42 -14.19 6.76
C ASP A 520 -3.09 -13.93 6.05
N VAL A 521 -2.40 -12.86 6.43
CA VAL A 521 -1.04 -12.54 5.97
C VAL A 521 0.02 -12.87 7.04
N SER A 522 -0.34 -13.67 8.03
CA SER A 522 0.51 -13.99 9.19
C SER A 522 1.77 -14.79 8.85
N ILE A 523 1.87 -15.39 7.66
CA ILE A 523 3.08 -16.09 7.22
C ILE A 523 4.28 -15.15 7.24
N PHE A 524 4.14 -13.93 6.75
CA PHE A 524 5.22 -12.94 6.76
C PHE A 524 5.71 -12.60 8.18
N SER A 525 4.78 -12.29 9.09
CA SER A 525 5.12 -11.95 10.48
C SER A 525 5.67 -13.15 11.29
N LYS A 526 5.18 -14.36 10.99
CA LYS A 526 5.69 -15.60 11.60
C LYS A 526 7.12 -15.93 11.14
N LEU A 527 7.41 -15.76 9.83
CA LEU A 527 8.77 -15.90 9.31
C LEU A 527 9.71 -14.85 9.94
N PHE A 528 9.27 -13.57 9.98
CA PHE A 528 10.04 -12.50 10.62
C PHE A 528 10.38 -12.82 12.05
N SER A 529 9.39 -13.25 12.85
CA SER A 529 9.60 -13.60 14.25
C SER A 529 10.51 -14.81 14.42
N ALA A 530 10.42 -15.80 13.53
CA ALA A 530 11.28 -16.98 13.60
C ALA A 530 12.74 -16.68 13.20
N VAL A 531 12.96 -15.79 12.23
CA VAL A 531 14.30 -15.39 11.79
C VAL A 531 14.97 -14.47 12.79
N THR A 532 14.28 -13.41 13.24
CA THR A 532 14.90 -12.33 14.04
C THR A 532 14.80 -12.55 15.54
N GLY A 533 13.89 -13.42 16.02
CA GLY A 533 13.52 -13.54 17.44
C GLY A 533 12.55 -12.44 17.92
N ILE A 534 12.35 -11.37 17.17
CA ILE A 534 11.44 -10.26 17.51
C ILE A 534 9.98 -10.72 17.34
N ARG A 535 9.22 -10.75 18.44
CA ARG A 535 7.80 -11.11 18.37
C ARG A 535 7.00 -10.07 17.58
N MET A 536 6.25 -10.55 16.60
CA MET A 536 5.42 -9.71 15.74
C MET A 536 4.20 -10.49 15.24
N ASN A 537 3.02 -9.90 15.32
CA ASN A 537 1.81 -10.43 14.68
C ASN A 537 1.56 -9.72 13.33
N GLN A 538 0.54 -10.17 12.58
CA GLN A 538 0.25 -9.59 11.25
C GLN A 538 -0.17 -8.11 11.31
N TRP A 539 -0.85 -7.68 12.37
CA TRP A 539 -1.32 -6.30 12.50
C TRP A 539 -0.19 -5.35 12.86
N GLU A 540 0.76 -5.79 13.69
CA GLU A 540 2.00 -5.06 13.98
C GLU A 540 2.85 -4.91 12.72
N MET A 541 2.94 -5.96 11.89
CA MET A 541 3.63 -5.92 10.60
C MET A 541 2.96 -4.94 9.63
N LEU A 542 1.62 -4.97 9.49
CA LEU A 542 0.88 -4.00 8.68
C LEU A 542 1.02 -2.57 9.21
N LYS A 543 1.11 -2.38 10.53
CA LYS A 543 1.42 -1.08 11.14
C LYS A 543 2.84 -0.61 10.80
N ALA A 544 3.82 -1.53 10.78
CA ALA A 544 5.17 -1.21 10.31
C ALA A 544 5.17 -0.80 8.84
N GLY A 545 4.43 -1.53 7.97
CA GLY A 545 4.23 -1.14 6.57
C GLY A 545 3.57 0.23 6.42
N SER A 546 2.52 0.52 7.22
CA SER A 546 1.88 1.84 7.25
C SER A 546 2.86 2.95 7.67
N ARG A 547 3.76 2.66 8.62
CA ARG A 547 4.83 3.59 9.03
C ARG A 547 5.80 3.87 7.89
N VAL A 548 6.28 2.83 7.21
CA VAL A 548 7.20 2.96 6.07
C VAL A 548 6.57 3.79 4.95
N HIS A 549 5.33 3.48 4.57
CA HIS A 549 4.60 4.24 3.55
C HIS A 549 4.38 5.71 3.95
N THR A 550 4.01 5.96 5.21
CA THR A 550 3.77 7.32 5.72
C THR A 550 5.07 8.12 5.85
N LEU A 551 6.19 7.46 6.21
CA LEU A 551 7.52 8.10 6.23
C LEU A 551 7.95 8.53 4.83
N GLU A 552 7.79 7.66 3.82
CA GLU A 552 8.06 7.98 2.41
C GLU A 552 7.19 9.16 1.93
N ARG A 553 5.88 9.19 2.30
CA ARG A 553 4.99 10.31 2.01
C ARG A 553 5.45 11.59 2.70
N LEU A 554 5.85 11.52 3.97
CA LEU A 554 6.36 12.68 4.72
C LEU A 554 7.60 13.26 4.04
N MET A 555 8.57 12.43 3.62
CA MET A 555 9.75 12.87 2.87
C MET A 555 9.34 13.57 1.57
N ASN A 556 8.39 13.03 0.82
CA ASN A 556 7.91 13.64 -0.42
C ASN A 556 7.16 14.98 -0.18
N THR A 557 6.45 15.12 0.93
CA THR A 557 5.81 16.41 1.26
C THR A 557 6.84 17.49 1.61
N ARG A 558 8.02 17.11 2.07
CA ARG A 558 9.17 18.03 2.25
C ARG A 558 9.73 18.49 0.89
N GLU A 559 9.60 17.68 -0.16
CA GLU A 559 9.94 18.02 -1.55
C GLU A 559 8.80 18.75 -2.30
N GLY A 560 7.74 19.16 -1.60
CA GLY A 560 6.65 19.96 -2.19
C GLY A 560 5.46 19.16 -2.72
N ILE A 561 5.43 17.83 -2.63
CA ILE A 561 4.28 17.01 -3.08
C ILE A 561 3.04 17.34 -2.25
N ARG A 562 1.92 17.58 -2.95
CA ARG A 562 0.62 17.94 -2.40
C ARG A 562 -0.50 17.17 -3.13
N ARG A 563 -1.75 17.45 -2.75
CA ARG A 563 -2.96 16.89 -3.38
C ARG A 563 -3.01 17.08 -4.91
N LYS A 564 -2.54 18.22 -5.41
CA LYS A 564 -2.51 18.51 -6.86
C LYS A 564 -1.65 17.53 -7.66
N ASP A 565 -0.66 16.91 -7.00
CA ASP A 565 0.28 15.96 -7.60
C ASP A 565 -0.26 14.52 -7.50
N ASP A 566 -1.28 14.26 -6.65
CA ASP A 566 -1.99 12.99 -6.56
C ASP A 566 -3.11 12.96 -7.60
N THR A 567 -2.71 12.95 -8.88
CA THR A 567 -3.61 12.99 -10.03
C THR A 567 -3.20 11.96 -11.08
N LEU A 568 -4.01 11.83 -12.13
CA LEU A 568 -3.72 11.04 -13.32
C LEU A 568 -3.59 11.96 -14.54
N PRO A 569 -2.91 11.52 -15.62
CA PRO A 569 -2.97 12.18 -16.91
C PRO A 569 -4.42 12.45 -17.37
N GLU A 570 -4.65 13.58 -18.04
CA GLU A 570 -5.99 13.99 -18.46
C GLU A 570 -6.69 12.94 -19.31
N ARG A 571 -5.96 12.20 -20.14
CA ARG A 571 -6.47 11.07 -20.92
C ARG A 571 -7.32 10.11 -20.06
N PHE A 572 -6.87 9.73 -18.88
CA PHE A 572 -7.60 8.78 -18.04
C PHE A 572 -8.76 9.38 -17.27
N LEU A 573 -8.78 10.71 -17.13
CA LEU A 573 -9.85 11.45 -16.45
C LEU A 573 -10.95 11.92 -17.40
N LYS A 574 -10.66 12.06 -18.72
CA LYS A 574 -11.55 12.70 -19.69
C LYS A 574 -11.87 11.87 -20.93
N GLU A 575 -10.99 10.92 -21.31
CA GLU A 575 -11.14 10.15 -22.55
C GLU A 575 -11.48 8.69 -22.24
N GLY A 576 -12.48 8.13 -22.94
CA GLY A 576 -12.77 6.70 -22.93
C GLY A 576 -11.74 5.90 -23.75
N ARG A 577 -11.70 4.58 -23.56
CA ARG A 577 -10.89 3.66 -24.40
C ARG A 577 -11.66 3.26 -25.63
N SER A 578 -10.96 3.00 -26.74
CA SER A 578 -11.60 2.52 -27.99
C SER A 578 -12.27 1.14 -27.86
N CYS A 579 -11.88 0.33 -26.89
CA CYS A 579 -12.45 -1.00 -26.63
C CYS A 579 -13.58 -1.00 -25.58
N ASP A 580 -14.06 0.16 -25.15
CA ASP A 580 -15.05 0.31 -24.08
C ASP A 580 -16.21 1.22 -24.56
N ASP A 581 -17.31 0.60 -24.99
CA ASP A 581 -18.48 1.30 -25.51
C ASP A 581 -19.12 2.27 -24.50
N ALA A 582 -18.92 2.03 -23.20
CA ALA A 582 -19.40 2.90 -22.13
C ALA A 582 -18.49 4.11 -21.87
N HIS A 583 -17.33 4.18 -22.53
CA HIS A 583 -16.35 5.26 -22.42
C HIS A 583 -15.97 5.61 -20.96
N HIS A 584 -15.79 4.59 -20.12
CA HIS A 584 -15.45 4.81 -18.71
C HIS A 584 -14.14 5.60 -18.55
N THR A 585 -14.17 6.57 -17.66
CA THR A 585 -13.01 7.34 -17.17
C THR A 585 -12.85 7.12 -15.68
N VAL A 586 -11.68 7.47 -15.11
CA VAL A 586 -11.40 7.24 -13.69
C VAL A 586 -12.01 8.35 -12.84
N PRO A 587 -13.00 8.08 -11.95
CA PRO A 587 -13.56 9.06 -11.02
C PRO A 587 -12.65 9.26 -9.81
N LEU A 588 -11.42 9.73 -10.04
CA LEU A 588 -10.33 9.76 -9.08
C LEU A 588 -10.68 10.54 -7.81
N TYR A 589 -11.24 11.73 -7.97
CA TYR A 589 -11.43 12.66 -6.83
C TYR A 589 -12.50 12.19 -5.84
N GLU A 590 -13.46 11.37 -6.28
CA GLU A 590 -14.43 10.70 -5.40
C GLU A 590 -13.77 9.70 -4.45
N MET A 591 -12.68 9.05 -4.88
CA MET A 591 -11.94 8.07 -4.11
C MET A 591 -10.85 8.71 -3.23
N LEU A 592 -10.28 9.83 -3.67
CA LEU A 592 -9.10 10.44 -3.06
C LEU A 592 -9.38 10.98 -1.65
N ASP A 593 -10.54 11.59 -1.42
CA ASP A 593 -10.93 12.10 -0.10
C ASP A 593 -11.07 10.97 0.94
N ASP A 594 -11.68 9.86 0.55
CA ASP A 594 -11.82 8.71 1.44
C ASP A 594 -10.47 8.02 1.70
N TYR A 595 -9.58 7.99 0.70
CA TYR A 595 -8.22 7.51 0.87
C TYR A 595 -7.44 8.37 1.88
N TYR A 596 -7.49 9.70 1.77
CA TYR A 596 -6.81 10.59 2.72
C TYR A 596 -7.34 10.44 4.15
N LYS A 597 -8.65 10.28 4.33
CA LYS A 597 -9.24 9.97 5.65
C LYS A 597 -8.71 8.68 6.24
N LEU A 598 -8.59 7.61 5.42
CA LEU A 598 -8.05 6.32 5.85
C LEU A 598 -6.58 6.44 6.26
N ARG A 599 -5.80 7.24 5.53
CA ARG A 599 -4.39 7.51 5.82
C ARG A 599 -4.18 8.44 7.03
N GLY A 600 -5.19 9.21 7.41
CA GLY A 600 -5.06 10.28 8.39
C GLY A 600 -4.20 11.43 7.86
N TYR A 601 -4.34 11.71 6.57
CA TYR A 601 -3.75 12.88 5.90
C TYR A 601 -4.74 14.03 5.91
N ASP A 602 -4.22 15.26 5.80
CA ASP A 602 -5.05 16.45 5.62
C ASP A 602 -5.56 16.58 4.17
N HIS A 603 -6.28 17.67 3.88
CA HIS A 603 -6.84 17.94 2.55
C HIS A 603 -5.77 18.18 1.47
N GLN A 604 -4.53 18.51 1.85
CA GLN A 604 -3.38 18.64 0.94
C GLN A 604 -2.58 17.35 0.78
N GLY A 605 -3.01 16.25 1.41
CA GLY A 605 -2.32 14.97 1.36
C GLY A 605 -1.08 14.90 2.25
N ILE A 606 -0.96 15.78 3.25
CA ILE A 606 0.12 15.79 4.23
C ILE A 606 -0.27 14.90 5.41
N PRO A 607 0.60 14.00 5.89
CA PRO A 607 0.34 13.21 7.09
C PRO A 607 0.10 14.11 8.31
N SER A 608 -1.03 13.91 9.02
CA SER A 608 -1.32 14.70 10.22
C SER A 608 -0.37 14.40 11.38
N ALA A 609 -0.12 15.36 12.27
CA ALA A 609 0.68 15.18 13.48
C ALA A 609 0.17 14.01 14.36
N GLY A 610 -1.17 13.81 14.41
CA GLY A 610 -1.78 12.67 15.10
C GLY A 610 -1.40 11.33 14.48
N THR A 611 -1.37 11.24 13.14
CA THR A 611 -0.94 10.04 12.40
C THR A 611 0.54 9.76 12.64
N LEU A 612 1.41 10.77 12.55
CA LEU A 612 2.85 10.62 12.79
C LEU A 612 3.12 10.11 14.20
N ARG A 613 2.51 10.71 15.24
CA ARG A 613 2.62 10.24 16.63
C ARG A 613 2.13 8.79 16.81
N LYS A 614 0.96 8.43 16.25
CA LYS A 614 0.41 7.07 16.30
C LYS A 614 1.35 6.03 15.66
N LEU A 615 2.07 6.42 14.63
CA LEU A 615 3.05 5.58 13.94
C LEU A 615 4.45 5.65 14.55
N GLY A 616 4.72 6.57 15.49
CA GLY A 616 6.04 6.76 16.10
C GLY A 616 7.07 7.32 15.12
N ILE A 617 6.64 8.19 14.20
CA ILE A 617 7.51 8.93 13.28
C ILE A 617 7.85 10.27 13.92
N GLU A 618 9.14 10.50 14.16
CA GLU A 618 9.65 11.77 14.69
C GLU A 618 9.68 12.83 13.58
N ILE A 619 9.25 14.03 13.90
CA ILE A 619 9.30 15.19 13.00
C ILE A 619 10.61 15.90 13.25
N LYS A 620 11.53 15.86 12.30
CA LYS A 620 12.86 16.47 12.41
C LYS A 620 12.93 17.93 11.96
N ASP A 621 11.94 18.39 11.18
CA ASP A 621 11.92 19.74 10.65
C ASP A 621 10.89 20.64 11.35
N PRO A 622 11.31 21.67 12.11
CA PRO A 622 10.40 22.67 12.62
C PRO A 622 9.77 23.56 11.52
N GLY A 623 10.31 23.50 10.29
CA GLY A 623 9.79 24.27 9.15
C GLY A 623 8.58 23.65 8.43
N VAL A 624 8.23 22.40 8.67
CA VAL A 624 6.91 21.90 8.34
C VAL A 624 5.96 22.42 9.42
N SER A 625 5.54 23.67 9.24
CA SER A 625 4.50 24.27 10.08
C SER A 625 3.24 23.40 9.90
N PHE A 626 3.04 22.46 10.81
CA PHE A 626 1.71 22.00 11.13
C PHE A 626 1.02 23.18 11.81
N LYS A 627 0.65 24.23 11.04
CA LYS A 627 -0.29 25.24 11.52
C LYS A 627 -1.45 24.43 12.02
N GLY A 628 -1.60 24.35 13.33
CA GLY A 628 -2.83 23.90 13.95
C GLY A 628 -3.93 24.62 13.18
N ASN A 629 -4.86 23.86 12.62
CA ASN A 629 -5.95 24.42 11.84
C ASN A 629 -6.67 25.46 12.70
N GLU A 630 -6.31 26.73 12.59
CA GLU A 630 -7.12 27.83 13.09
C GLU A 630 -8.41 27.97 12.28
N ASP A 631 -8.47 27.38 11.08
CA ASP A 631 -9.70 27.13 10.33
C ASP A 631 -10.38 25.84 10.78
N PHE A 632 -10.90 25.81 12.00
CA PHE A 632 -11.97 24.88 12.37
C PHE A 632 -13.22 25.24 11.56
N ARG A 633 -13.29 24.77 10.29
CA ARG A 633 -14.59 24.61 9.65
C ARG A 633 -15.32 23.52 10.44
N PHE A 634 -16.41 23.95 11.10
CA PHE A 634 -17.38 23.01 11.67
C PHE A 634 -17.75 22.00 10.57
N MET A 635 -17.13 20.81 10.62
CA MET A 635 -17.60 19.70 9.81
C MET A 635 -18.92 19.29 10.46
N VAL A 636 -20.02 19.64 9.82
CA VAL A 636 -21.33 19.03 10.13
C VAL A 636 -21.12 17.53 9.96
N PRO A 637 -21.19 16.71 11.01
CA PRO A 637 -20.96 15.28 10.90
C PRO A 637 -21.99 14.73 9.91
N ARG A 638 -21.56 14.23 8.76
CA ARG A 638 -22.44 13.48 7.84
C ARG A 638 -23.16 12.43 8.66
N GLY A 639 -24.47 12.42 8.57
CA GLY A 639 -25.35 11.65 9.43
C GLY A 639 -24.92 10.19 9.52
N LYS A 640 -24.54 9.77 10.73
CA LYS A 640 -24.28 8.38 11.09
C LYS A 640 -25.64 7.65 11.17
N CYS A 641 -26.32 7.53 10.02
CA CYS A 641 -27.71 7.10 9.91
C CYS A 641 -27.98 5.77 10.63
N VAL A 642 -27.09 4.82 10.49
CA VAL A 642 -27.22 3.49 11.13
C VAL A 642 -27.13 3.60 12.66
N LYS A 643 -26.13 4.32 13.18
CA LYS A 643 -26.00 4.55 14.64
C LYS A 643 -27.17 5.34 15.18
N ARG A 644 -27.65 6.33 14.45
CA ARG A 644 -28.78 7.16 14.80
C ARG A 644 -30.07 6.34 14.83
N LEU A 645 -30.26 5.47 13.84
CA LEU A 645 -31.39 4.54 13.79
C LEU A 645 -31.38 3.56 14.98
N TYR A 646 -30.21 2.95 15.25
CA TYR A 646 -30.04 2.04 16.38
C TYR A 646 -30.40 2.72 17.70
N ILE A 647 -29.86 3.90 18.00
CA ILE A 647 -30.19 4.64 19.24
C ILE A 647 -31.66 5.06 19.26
N SER A 648 -32.24 5.43 18.12
CA SER A 648 -33.70 5.74 18.07
C SER A 648 -34.55 4.56 18.45
N VAL A 649 -34.22 3.37 17.94
CA VAL A 649 -34.94 2.11 18.26
C VAL A 649 -34.72 1.76 19.73
N MET A 650 -33.54 1.86 20.27
CA MET A 650 -33.24 1.58 21.68
C MET A 650 -34.00 2.53 22.61
N LEU A 651 -33.97 3.83 22.37
CA LEU A 651 -34.70 4.81 23.18
C LEU A 651 -36.22 4.61 23.08
N TRP A 652 -36.74 4.29 21.89
CA TRP A 652 -38.14 3.92 21.72
C TRP A 652 -38.52 2.70 22.56
N PHE A 653 -37.68 1.65 22.51
CA PHE A 653 -37.93 0.42 23.26
C PHE A 653 -37.82 0.63 24.76
N VAL A 654 -36.80 1.33 25.24
CA VAL A 654 -36.62 1.65 26.67
C VAL A 654 -37.80 2.49 27.21
N GLY A 655 -38.26 3.50 26.47
CA GLY A 655 -39.40 4.31 26.87
C GLY A 655 -40.69 3.48 27.02
N ARG A 656 -40.92 2.57 26.08
CA ARG A 656 -42.07 1.65 26.16
C ARG A 656 -41.93 0.60 27.27
N ALA A 657 -40.70 0.12 27.48
CA ALA A 657 -40.42 -0.80 28.57
C ALA A 657 -40.63 -0.16 29.95
N MET A 658 -40.24 1.12 30.11
CA MET A 658 -40.53 1.89 31.35
C MET A 658 -42.02 2.04 31.58
N GLN A 659 -42.82 2.34 30.54
CA GLN A 659 -44.28 2.39 30.64
C GLN A 659 -44.87 1.03 31.05
N ALA A 660 -44.41 -0.05 30.45
CA ALA A 660 -44.84 -1.41 30.74
C ALA A 660 -44.44 -1.84 32.16
N ALA A 661 -43.18 -1.59 32.54
CA ALA A 661 -42.66 -1.95 33.87
C ALA A 661 -43.36 -1.22 35.02
N ALA A 662 -43.77 0.04 34.82
CA ALA A 662 -44.58 0.80 35.76
C ALA A 662 -45.97 0.14 36.06
N LYS A 663 -46.48 -0.69 35.14
CA LYS A 663 -47.72 -1.45 35.33
C LYS A 663 -47.48 -2.85 35.90
N VAL A 664 -46.37 -3.47 35.61
CA VAL A 664 -46.10 -4.88 35.88
C VAL A 664 -45.31 -5.07 37.18
N ASP A 665 -44.33 -4.21 37.47
CA ASP A 665 -43.43 -4.39 38.61
C ASP A 665 -43.71 -3.41 39.73
N LYS A 666 -43.98 -3.96 40.92
CA LYS A 666 -44.30 -3.18 42.13
C LYS A 666 -43.15 -2.21 42.54
N GLY A 667 -41.92 -2.59 42.35
CA GLY A 667 -40.75 -1.74 42.67
C GLY A 667 -40.66 -0.55 41.74
N VAL A 668 -40.75 -0.76 40.41
CA VAL A 668 -40.78 0.32 39.42
C VAL A 668 -41.98 1.27 39.64
N LYS A 669 -43.14 0.72 39.96
CA LYS A 669 -44.33 1.52 40.30
C LYS A 669 -44.07 2.43 41.51
N LYS A 670 -43.48 1.89 42.60
CA LYS A 670 -43.12 2.64 43.81
C LYS A 670 -42.15 3.79 43.53
N GLU A 671 -41.12 3.58 42.70
CA GLU A 671 -40.22 4.67 42.29
C GLU A 671 -40.94 5.75 41.49
N PHE A 672 -41.88 5.38 40.62
CA PHE A 672 -42.70 6.35 39.90
C PHE A 672 -43.69 7.11 40.82
N GLU A 673 -44.05 6.60 41.99
CA GLU A 673 -44.89 7.32 42.97
C GLU A 673 -44.21 8.57 43.48
N ALA A 674 -42.86 8.57 43.62
CA ALA A 674 -42.08 9.73 44.03
C ALA A 674 -42.01 10.84 42.97
N ILE A 675 -42.39 10.58 41.71
CA ILE A 675 -42.45 11.57 40.64
C ILE A 675 -43.83 12.27 40.65
N PRO A 676 -43.93 13.62 40.60
CA PRO A 676 -45.22 14.34 40.62
C PRO A 676 -46.09 13.99 39.42
N LYS A 677 -47.41 14.17 39.61
CA LYS A 677 -48.39 14.14 38.50
C LYS A 677 -48.12 15.32 37.54
N GLY A 678 -48.17 15.10 36.27
CA GLY A 678 -47.88 16.09 35.25
C GLY A 678 -46.38 16.16 34.84
N PHE A 679 -45.48 15.54 35.60
CA PHE A 679 -44.04 15.60 35.41
C PHE A 679 -43.59 14.95 34.10
N ARG A 680 -42.77 15.67 33.35
CA ARG A 680 -42.26 15.24 32.06
C ARG A 680 -40.72 15.20 32.06
N PHE A 681 -40.16 14.10 31.60
CA PHE A 681 -38.72 13.96 31.47
C PHE A 681 -38.31 13.35 30.13
N SER A 682 -37.12 13.64 29.73
CA SER A 682 -36.52 13.07 28.51
C SER A 682 -35.12 12.47 28.75
N LEU A 683 -34.81 11.44 27.99
CA LEU A 683 -33.47 10.93 27.79
C LEU A 683 -33.16 11.00 26.32
N GLY A 684 -32.06 11.68 25.96
CA GLY A 684 -31.72 11.91 24.54
C GLY A 684 -30.27 12.21 24.29
N VAL A 685 -29.91 12.31 23.02
CA VAL A 685 -28.56 12.59 22.55
C VAL A 685 -28.44 14.03 22.07
N SER A 686 -27.45 14.76 22.58
CA SER A 686 -27.13 16.12 22.17
C SER A 686 -25.88 16.18 21.29
N PRO A 687 -25.74 17.14 20.34
CA PRO A 687 -26.80 18.03 19.85
C PRO A 687 -27.68 17.34 18.80
N GLY A 688 -28.99 17.61 18.85
CA GLY A 688 -29.94 17.22 17.80
C GLY A 688 -30.07 15.72 17.49
N GLY A 689 -29.72 14.84 18.44
CA GLY A 689 -29.82 13.38 18.33
C GLY A 689 -31.20 12.83 18.67
N PRO A 690 -31.35 11.49 18.63
CA PRO A 690 -32.56 10.80 19.05
C PRO A 690 -32.88 11.04 20.53
N ALA A 691 -34.16 11.08 20.90
CA ALA A 691 -34.60 11.21 22.27
C ALA A 691 -35.88 10.37 22.54
N MET A 692 -36.13 10.06 23.80
CA MET A 692 -37.40 9.58 24.29
C MET A 692 -37.99 10.56 25.30
N VAL A 693 -39.28 10.71 25.30
CA VAL A 693 -40.04 11.57 26.24
C VAL A 693 -41.06 10.74 27.01
N MET A 694 -41.03 10.86 28.31
CA MET A 694 -41.94 10.21 29.26
C MET A 694 -42.76 11.25 30.02
N GLU A 695 -43.99 10.92 30.35
CA GLU A 695 -44.91 11.77 31.12
C GLU A 695 -45.64 10.93 32.20
N LYS A 696 -45.65 11.42 33.43
CA LYS A 696 -46.59 10.96 34.41
C LYS A 696 -47.84 11.82 34.33
N THR A 697 -48.91 11.30 33.74
CA THR A 697 -50.15 12.05 33.47
C THR A 697 -50.81 12.59 34.73
N ALA A 698 -51.71 13.55 34.60
CA ALA A 698 -52.53 14.04 35.73
C ALA A 698 -53.30 12.91 36.42
N ALA A 699 -53.69 11.85 35.72
CA ALA A 699 -54.29 10.64 36.23
C ALA A 699 -53.30 9.70 36.94
N GLY A 700 -52.01 10.07 37.05
CA GLY A 700 -50.97 9.28 37.70
C GLY A 700 -50.42 8.12 36.85
N ARG A 701 -50.80 7.98 35.58
CA ARG A 701 -50.32 6.94 34.68
C ARG A 701 -49.02 7.33 34.01
N VAL A 702 -48.06 6.43 33.93
CA VAL A 702 -46.79 6.62 33.20
C VAL A 702 -47.03 6.34 31.73
N LYS A 703 -46.63 7.28 30.83
CA LYS A 703 -46.87 7.19 29.40
C LYS A 703 -45.61 7.57 28.62
N TYR A 704 -45.21 6.78 27.63
CA TYR A 704 -44.28 7.16 26.61
C TYR A 704 -44.95 8.09 25.59
N VAL A 705 -44.41 9.32 25.43
CA VAL A 705 -45.03 10.36 24.60
C VAL A 705 -44.48 10.40 23.19
N GLY A 706 -43.28 9.84 22.98
CA GLY A 706 -42.59 9.81 21.68
C GLY A 706 -41.21 10.39 21.74
N SER A 707 -40.66 10.78 20.59
CA SER A 707 -39.28 11.28 20.44
C SER A 707 -39.15 12.80 20.54
N LYS A 708 -40.25 13.55 20.61
CA LYS A 708 -40.28 15.03 20.68
C LYS A 708 -41.18 15.58 21.79
N PRO A 709 -40.86 16.75 22.34
CA PRO A 709 -41.60 17.35 23.46
C PRO A 709 -43.06 17.75 23.16
N LYS A 710 -43.50 17.80 21.91
CA LYS A 710 -44.85 18.21 21.46
C LYS A 710 -45.32 19.55 22.08
N GLY A 711 -44.42 20.54 22.12
CA GLY A 711 -44.79 21.91 22.55
C GLY A 711 -44.98 22.14 24.05
N LYS A 712 -44.87 21.10 24.88
CA LYS A 712 -44.97 21.24 26.35
C LYS A 712 -43.57 21.30 27.00
N PRO A 713 -43.40 22.09 28.07
CA PRO A 713 -42.11 22.19 28.78
C PRO A 713 -41.68 20.83 29.36
N MET A 714 -40.39 20.70 29.58
CA MET A 714 -39.74 19.52 30.20
C MET A 714 -39.26 19.90 31.60
N ASP A 715 -39.62 19.08 32.59
CA ASP A 715 -39.21 19.30 33.98
C ASP A 715 -37.81 18.76 34.26
N LEU A 716 -37.43 17.72 33.48
CA LEU A 716 -36.09 17.09 33.56
C LEU A 716 -35.64 16.64 32.19
N GLN A 717 -34.38 16.98 31.84
CA GLN A 717 -33.71 16.47 30.63
C GLN A 717 -32.41 15.80 31.00
N ILE A 718 -32.25 14.55 30.61
CA ILE A 718 -30.98 13.80 30.69
C ILE A 718 -30.41 13.74 29.27
N LYS A 719 -29.29 14.40 29.04
CA LYS A 719 -28.66 14.51 27.72
C LYS A 719 -27.33 13.76 27.66
N ILE A 720 -27.20 12.86 26.72
CA ILE A 720 -25.92 12.20 26.38
C ILE A 720 -25.19 13.13 25.43
N LYS A 721 -23.96 13.54 25.74
CA LYS A 721 -23.23 14.63 25.03
C LYS A 721 -23.01 14.37 23.54
N HIS A 722 -22.92 13.13 23.08
CA HIS A 722 -22.74 12.79 21.67
C HIS A 722 -23.19 11.36 21.34
N LEU A 723 -23.43 11.11 20.06
CA LEU A 723 -23.96 9.83 19.55
C LEU A 723 -23.04 8.64 19.87
N GLU A 724 -21.71 8.81 19.91
CA GLU A 724 -20.76 7.76 20.28
C GLU A 724 -20.88 7.39 21.76
N GLY A 725 -21.08 8.36 22.64
CA GLY A 725 -21.37 8.10 24.06
C GLY A 725 -22.66 7.31 24.24
N ALA A 726 -23.68 7.61 23.45
CA ALA A 726 -24.92 6.84 23.46
C ALA A 726 -24.72 5.39 22.96
N ILE A 727 -23.87 5.16 21.95
CA ILE A 727 -23.55 3.79 21.52
C ILE A 727 -22.88 3.01 22.65
N LEU A 728 -21.89 3.59 23.35
CA LEU A 728 -21.23 2.92 24.48
C LEU A 728 -22.20 2.54 25.59
N LEU A 729 -23.16 3.42 25.88
CA LEU A 729 -24.18 3.18 26.90
C LEU A 729 -25.15 2.06 26.48
N PHE A 730 -25.72 2.17 25.29
CA PHE A 730 -26.75 1.24 24.78
C PHE A 730 -26.20 -0.07 24.21
N THR A 731 -24.88 -0.21 24.10
CA THR A 731 -24.21 -1.49 23.85
C THR A 731 -23.58 -2.09 25.13
N PHE A 732 -23.88 -1.49 26.29
CA PHE A 732 -23.43 -1.93 27.62
C PHE A 732 -21.90 -2.01 27.80
N GLN A 733 -21.14 -1.25 27.01
CA GLN A 733 -19.70 -1.12 27.15
C GLN A 733 -19.33 -0.16 28.30
N GLU A 734 -20.24 0.71 28.67
CA GLU A 734 -20.14 1.58 29.85
C GLU A 734 -21.47 1.57 30.62
N SER A 735 -21.39 1.48 31.94
CA SER A 735 -22.59 1.65 32.79
C SER A 735 -22.97 3.13 32.91
N THR A 736 -24.25 3.38 33.26
CA THR A 736 -24.76 4.73 33.52
C THR A 736 -23.88 5.49 34.53
N ALA A 737 -23.43 4.82 35.59
CA ALA A 737 -22.55 5.40 36.62
C ALA A 737 -21.17 5.83 36.04
N ILE A 738 -20.57 5.03 35.18
CA ILE A 738 -19.31 5.35 34.50
C ILE A 738 -19.51 6.51 33.53
N ALA A 739 -20.60 6.52 32.78
CA ALA A 739 -20.94 7.59 31.86
C ALA A 739 -21.13 8.95 32.57
N VAL A 740 -21.73 8.96 33.76
CA VAL A 740 -21.82 10.16 34.64
C VAL A 740 -20.44 10.59 35.12
N ALA A 741 -19.63 9.67 35.64
CA ALA A 741 -18.29 9.96 36.13
C ALA A 741 -17.32 10.47 35.03
N ARG A 742 -17.57 10.10 33.78
CA ARG A 742 -16.82 10.57 32.60
C ARG A 742 -17.43 11.78 31.91
N ASP A 743 -18.34 12.47 32.57
CA ASP A 743 -19.00 13.68 32.06
C ASP A 743 -19.67 13.50 30.69
N ARG A 744 -20.21 12.28 30.42
CA ARG A 744 -20.95 11.99 29.18
C ARG A 744 -22.45 12.25 29.28
N LEU A 745 -22.95 12.41 30.50
CA LEU A 745 -24.37 12.71 30.79
C LEU A 745 -24.49 14.08 31.41
N VAL A 746 -25.37 14.89 30.87
CA VAL A 746 -25.75 16.21 31.42
C VAL A 746 -27.18 16.15 31.85
N VAL A 747 -27.46 16.67 33.05
CA VAL A 747 -28.79 16.75 33.62
C VAL A 747 -29.22 18.20 33.70
N GLU A 748 -30.37 18.53 33.12
CA GLU A 748 -30.96 19.87 33.15
C GLU A 748 -32.37 19.78 33.72
N GLY A 749 -32.73 20.68 34.64
CA GLY A 749 -34.01 20.73 35.34
C GLY A 749 -33.93 20.13 36.76
N ASP A 750 -34.93 19.32 37.16
CA ASP A 750 -35.05 18.75 38.51
C ASP A 750 -34.02 17.65 38.78
N VAL A 751 -32.85 18.05 39.20
CA VAL A 751 -31.68 17.17 39.47
C VAL A 751 -31.97 16.11 40.53
N PRO A 752 -32.60 16.38 41.67
CA PRO A 752 -32.98 15.35 42.66
C PRO A 752 -33.81 14.22 42.08
N ARG A 753 -34.73 14.51 41.18
CA ARG A 753 -35.56 13.51 40.49
C ARG A 753 -34.84 12.77 39.38
N ALA A 754 -33.73 13.31 38.91
CA ALA A 754 -32.89 12.56 37.97
C ALA A 754 -32.35 11.26 38.55
N CYS A 755 -32.01 11.25 39.87
CA CYS A 755 -31.60 10.03 40.57
C CYS A 755 -32.74 8.98 40.62
N THR A 756 -33.99 9.42 40.77
CA THR A 756 -35.16 8.52 40.71
C THR A 756 -35.33 7.93 39.32
N VAL A 757 -35.19 8.74 38.27
CA VAL A 757 -35.25 8.25 36.88
C VAL A 757 -34.15 7.25 36.57
N VAL A 758 -32.91 7.49 37.07
CA VAL A 758 -31.79 6.53 36.89
C VAL A 758 -32.07 5.23 37.61
N ARG A 759 -32.63 5.21 38.86
CA ARG A 759 -33.02 3.98 39.56
C ARG A 759 -34.11 3.23 38.80
N ILE A 760 -35.06 3.93 38.20
CA ILE A 760 -36.10 3.31 37.35
C ILE A 760 -35.45 2.66 36.12
N LEU A 761 -34.50 3.34 35.46
CA LEU A 761 -33.75 2.80 34.32
C LEU A 761 -33.01 1.53 34.71
N ASP A 762 -32.24 1.55 35.82
CA ASP A 762 -31.50 0.38 36.31
C ASP A 762 -32.45 -0.83 36.54
N MET A 763 -33.65 -0.62 37.17
CA MET A 763 -34.63 -1.69 37.36
C MET A 763 -35.19 -2.21 36.05
N VAL A 764 -35.48 -1.34 35.10
CA VAL A 764 -35.96 -1.71 33.76
C VAL A 764 -34.91 -2.49 33.00
N GLU A 765 -33.63 -2.11 33.06
CA GLU A 765 -32.53 -2.84 32.46
C GLU A 765 -32.40 -4.27 33.04
N VAL A 766 -32.55 -4.45 34.34
CA VAL A 766 -32.57 -5.79 34.96
C VAL A 766 -33.76 -6.65 34.49
N LEU A 767 -34.89 -6.05 34.23
CA LEU A 767 -36.07 -6.76 33.67
C LEU A 767 -35.83 -7.12 32.19
N LEU A 768 -35.20 -6.26 31.43
CA LEU A 768 -34.99 -6.46 30.00
C LEU A 768 -33.83 -7.40 29.67
N LEU A 769 -32.72 -7.35 30.40
CA LEU A 769 -31.47 -7.96 30.02
C LEU A 769 -31.19 -9.28 30.76
N PRO A 770 -30.46 -10.26 30.12
CA PRO A 770 -29.90 -11.41 30.83
C PRO A 770 -28.94 -10.98 31.93
N LYS A 771 -28.79 -11.79 33.00
CA LYS A 771 -27.97 -11.46 34.18
C LYS A 771 -26.55 -11.00 33.84
N ILE A 772 -25.90 -11.63 32.84
CA ILE A 772 -24.53 -11.33 32.42
C ILE A 772 -24.45 -9.88 31.86
N ILE A 773 -25.41 -9.48 31.03
CA ILE A 773 -25.44 -8.15 30.40
C ILE A 773 -25.93 -7.09 31.40
N ALA A 774 -27.02 -7.38 32.14
CA ALA A 774 -27.55 -6.47 33.16
C ALA A 774 -26.52 -6.16 34.26
N GLY A 775 -25.61 -7.09 34.59
CA GLY A 775 -24.53 -6.88 35.54
C GLY A 775 -23.45 -5.89 35.05
N LEU A 776 -23.35 -5.67 33.75
CA LEU A 776 -22.47 -4.65 33.16
C LEU A 776 -23.15 -3.26 33.11
N ALA A 777 -24.46 -3.22 32.98
CA ALA A 777 -25.24 -2.01 32.84
C ALA A 777 -25.52 -1.32 34.17
N VAL A 778 -25.90 -2.09 35.24
CA VAL A 778 -26.34 -1.51 36.51
C VAL A 778 -25.25 -1.55 37.59
N LYS A 779 -25.24 -0.55 38.47
CA LYS A 779 -24.25 -0.43 39.56
C LYS A 779 -24.37 -1.57 40.60
N ARG A 780 -25.60 -2.06 40.87
CA ARG A 780 -25.90 -3.19 41.80
C ARG A 780 -26.98 -4.07 41.19
N TYR A 781 -26.69 -5.36 41.04
CA TYR A 781 -27.69 -6.32 40.56
C TYR A 781 -28.57 -6.78 41.70
N PRO A 782 -29.91 -6.60 41.64
CA PRO A 782 -30.82 -6.93 42.73
C PRO A 782 -31.03 -8.45 42.88
N THR A 783 -31.28 -8.91 44.10
CA THR A 783 -31.62 -10.29 44.44
C THR A 783 -33.14 -10.52 44.34
N TRP A 784 -33.67 -10.52 43.11
CA TRP A 784 -35.08 -10.77 42.86
C TRP A 784 -35.40 -12.27 42.74
N SER A 785 -36.62 -12.68 43.12
CA SER A 785 -37.06 -14.06 42.92
C SER A 785 -37.07 -14.42 41.41
N PRO A 786 -36.78 -15.68 41.06
CA PRO A 786 -36.80 -16.12 39.66
C PRO A 786 -38.17 -15.84 38.98
N LEU A 787 -39.26 -16.02 39.71
CA LEU A 787 -40.61 -15.78 39.21
C LEU A 787 -40.81 -14.30 38.81
N ARG A 788 -40.47 -13.35 39.70
CA ARG A 788 -40.52 -11.90 39.42
C ARG A 788 -39.70 -11.56 38.20
N LYS A 789 -38.50 -12.15 38.09
CA LYS A 789 -37.57 -11.84 37.04
C LYS A 789 -38.00 -12.39 35.68
N HIS A 790 -38.41 -13.66 35.59
CA HIS A 790 -38.76 -14.28 34.32
C HIS A 790 -40.17 -13.93 33.85
N LEU A 791 -41.15 -13.99 34.72
CA LEU A 791 -42.51 -13.60 34.39
C LEU A 791 -42.64 -12.10 34.14
N GLY A 792 -42.00 -11.28 34.99
CA GLY A 792 -41.92 -9.82 34.80
C GLY A 792 -41.29 -9.44 33.47
N ARG A 793 -40.18 -10.09 33.11
CA ARG A 793 -39.54 -9.93 31.83
C ARG A 793 -40.47 -10.20 30.66
N CYS A 794 -41.07 -11.36 30.64
CA CYS A 794 -42.01 -11.76 29.59
C CYS A 794 -43.13 -10.74 29.42
N MET A 795 -43.79 -10.35 30.53
CA MET A 795 -44.88 -9.37 30.52
C MET A 795 -44.41 -7.98 30.06
N VAL A 796 -43.19 -7.52 30.45
CA VAL A 796 -42.67 -6.23 30.03
C VAL A 796 -42.36 -6.24 28.52
N TYR A 797 -41.77 -7.33 27.97
CA TYR A 797 -41.53 -7.45 26.54
C TYR A 797 -42.81 -7.41 25.71
N VAL A 798 -43.78 -8.23 26.09
CA VAL A 798 -45.08 -8.28 25.37
C VAL A 798 -45.77 -6.91 25.37
N ARG A 799 -45.85 -6.23 26.53
CA ARG A 799 -46.47 -4.90 26.63
C ARG A 799 -45.67 -3.81 25.96
N ALA A 800 -44.36 -3.86 26.02
CA ALA A 800 -43.49 -2.87 25.33
C ALA A 800 -43.65 -2.94 23.82
N ILE A 801 -43.70 -4.15 23.24
CA ILE A 801 -43.90 -4.35 21.80
C ILE A 801 -45.30 -3.93 21.38
N LEU A 802 -46.36 -4.39 22.08
CA LEU A 802 -47.75 -4.10 21.76
C LEU A 802 -48.20 -2.67 22.14
N GLY A 803 -47.51 -2.00 23.06
CA GLY A 803 -47.71 -0.57 23.37
C GLY A 803 -48.81 -0.25 24.43
N PHE A 804 -49.22 -1.19 25.23
CA PHE A 804 -50.23 -0.97 26.25
C PHE A 804 -49.81 -1.33 27.68
#